data_19c87d9a7ba8f3642f06646dfa25be19
#
_entry.id   19c87d9a7ba8f3642f06646dfa25be19
#
_cell.length_a   1.000
_cell.length_b   1.000
_cell.length_c   1.000
_cell.angle_alpha   90.00
_cell.angle_beta   90.00
_cell.angle_gamma   90.00
#
_symmetry.space_group_name_H-M   'P 1'
#
loop_
_entity.id
_entity.type
_entity.pdbx_description
1 polymer ?
#
loop_
_entity_poly.entity_id
_entity_poly.type
_entity_poly.pdbx_seq_one_letter_code
_entity_poly.pdbx_strand_id
1 'polypeptide(L)'
;MNRIAAVLVPLFCVFAWALPNAVLAQETERDLQFVPTATSATSMVKTRASRGSSSMSLPFFDDFASPTFEVEGGPEALIRWTDASARRTTHYAIQPPTIGAATLDGLRADGYPYAFDPESTGWADTLTSQAINLAGRTPEDNIHLTFFYQGGGLGNAPDVDDSLVVEFLAPDAGELGWTQVWSALGAEMDTFAFAAVPVIDLTHLQDGFRFRFRNHGALGGNVDLWHVDYVLLDDNIDPDNLGFFEVAFVDPLHTMTAPYSVMPWSHYLSDPAAFTVDSALSFHRNLSAFQADNVTCGFKVKNAETGAVEDYLNPYSLTSVNPDTTFGVGYYIQAPFVENGETLVAANEFVFSDLDNDSAATFEVSFYENAIGILEQERVGIPDNDSIVFVQSFRNEYAYDDGSAEKAYGLTTGGGKLAMRYDLAIPDTLHGLAIYFTPYYDNVENQNFLLRAWADDAGQPGDELGENYLFHQPDYFTDGYDVFAYYAYDDPIPVEGTVHVGMVQEMDFALNIGLDKNTDFNYSRVHYQLGLGAEWVLSTIPGTIMVRPVLQSGVDQVFVAVEDVEVQNAQHMSVFPNPAQQQLEVVWTDQVAPKTWRWMDMTGRTLAQGNWDAGAQRQRLMTGDLPRGIQWLVVEGKDGRIETQRVVLN
;
A
#
# COMPACT_ATOMS: atom_id res chain seq x y z
N MET A 1 50.13 -78.00 4.45
CA MET A 1 50.46 -76.71 5.12
C MET A 1 50.71 -75.68 4.03
N ASN A 2 49.68 -75.08 3.56
CA ASN A 2 49.73 -74.08 2.48
C ASN A 2 49.52 -72.71 3.06
N ARG A 3 50.50 -71.84 2.90
CA ARG A 3 50.37 -70.41 3.19
C ARG A 3 49.87 -69.72 1.91
N ILE A 4 48.70 -69.10 1.99
CA ILE A 4 48.20 -68.21 0.97
C ILE A 4 48.66 -66.82 1.33
N ALA A 5 49.40 -66.16 0.45
CA ALA A 5 49.79 -64.78 0.53
C ALA A 5 48.66 -63.93 -0.02
N ALA A 6 48.11 -63.07 0.81
CA ALA A 6 47.12 -62.07 0.38
C ALA A 6 47.82 -60.78 -0.12
N VAL A 7 47.64 -60.47 -1.38
CA VAL A 7 48.08 -59.20 -1.99
C VAL A 7 47.01 -58.12 -1.67
N LEU A 8 47.38 -57.12 -0.87
CA LEU A 8 46.60 -55.93 -0.65
C LEU A 8 46.87 -54.96 -1.79
N VAL A 9 45.82 -54.68 -2.58
CA VAL A 9 45.79 -53.57 -3.53
C VAL A 9 45.16 -52.35 -2.81
N PRO A 10 45.84 -51.21 -2.72
CA PRO A 10 45.21 -50.01 -2.16
C PRO A 10 44.24 -49.39 -3.16
N LEU A 11 42.97 -49.40 -2.81
CA LEU A 11 41.91 -48.67 -3.53
C LEU A 11 42.03 -47.17 -3.18
N PHE A 12 42.58 -46.37 -4.09
CA PHE A 12 42.52 -44.90 -3.98
C PHE A 12 41.10 -44.45 -4.31
N CYS A 13 40.27 -44.19 -3.28
CA CYS A 13 39.05 -43.45 -3.43
C CYS A 13 39.39 -41.96 -3.65
N VAL A 14 39.29 -41.52 -4.89
CA VAL A 14 39.25 -40.08 -5.21
C VAL A 14 37.90 -39.58 -4.75
N PHE A 15 37.83 -38.99 -3.56
CA PHE A 15 36.71 -38.12 -3.18
C PHE A 15 36.80 -36.86 -4.02
N ALA A 16 36.05 -36.81 -5.12
CA ALA A 16 35.69 -35.55 -5.75
C ALA A 16 34.79 -34.79 -4.75
N TRP A 17 35.35 -33.81 -4.11
CA TRP A 17 34.56 -32.79 -3.42
C TRP A 17 33.77 -32.05 -4.50
N ALA A 18 32.52 -32.46 -4.73
CA ALA A 18 31.54 -31.58 -5.31
C ALA A 18 31.32 -30.45 -4.28
N LEU A 19 32.00 -29.34 -4.47
CA LEU A 19 31.55 -28.08 -3.87
C LEU A 19 30.10 -27.90 -4.32
N PRO A 20 29.14 -27.75 -3.41
CA PRO A 20 27.86 -27.26 -3.85
C PRO A 20 28.17 -25.91 -4.53
N ASN A 21 27.88 -25.81 -5.81
CA ASN A 21 27.69 -24.49 -6.42
C ASN A 21 26.63 -23.84 -5.54
N ALA A 22 27.02 -22.90 -4.69
CA ALA A 22 26.10 -21.95 -4.15
C ALA A 22 25.53 -21.27 -5.39
N VAL A 23 24.33 -21.63 -5.75
CA VAL A 23 23.52 -20.84 -6.65
C VAL A 23 23.32 -19.54 -5.87
N LEU A 24 24.16 -18.56 -6.15
CA LEU A 24 23.91 -17.20 -5.70
C LEU A 24 22.53 -16.87 -6.26
N ALA A 25 21.59 -16.59 -5.40
CA ALA A 25 20.28 -16.16 -5.80
C ALA A 25 20.47 -14.95 -6.73
N GLN A 26 20.01 -15.08 -7.97
CA GLN A 26 20.29 -14.12 -9.03
C GLN A 26 19.14 -13.12 -9.16
N GLU A 27 17.96 -13.53 -8.74
CA GLU A 27 16.83 -12.67 -8.39
C GLU A 27 16.71 -12.62 -6.86
N THR A 28 16.21 -11.52 -6.32
CA THR A 28 16.13 -11.30 -4.87
C THR A 28 14.83 -10.59 -4.53
N GLU A 29 14.22 -11.05 -3.44
CA GLU A 29 13.15 -10.35 -2.72
C GLU A 29 13.79 -9.59 -1.56
N ARG A 30 13.32 -8.38 -1.28
CA ARG A 30 13.83 -7.51 -0.23
C ARG A 30 12.69 -6.80 0.48
N ASP A 31 12.95 -6.39 1.72
CA ASP A 31 12.04 -5.55 2.47
C ASP A 31 12.08 -4.10 1.97
N LEU A 32 11.02 -3.34 2.24
CA LEU A 32 10.95 -1.94 1.88
C LEU A 32 11.67 -1.09 2.93
N GLN A 33 12.57 -0.23 2.52
CA GLN A 33 13.18 0.75 3.45
C GLN A 33 12.26 1.94 3.70
N PHE A 34 11.46 2.31 2.71
CA PHE A 34 10.49 3.40 2.81
C PHE A 34 9.17 2.88 2.28
N VAL A 35 8.10 3.20 2.96
CA VAL A 35 6.76 3.12 2.38
C VAL A 35 6.25 4.55 2.33
N PRO A 36 6.28 5.16 1.15
CA PRO A 36 5.73 6.49 1.02
C PRO A 36 4.28 6.46 1.48
N THR A 37 3.94 7.29 2.41
CA THR A 37 2.54 7.49 2.80
C THR A 37 1.99 8.56 1.88
N ALA A 38 0.87 8.30 1.22
CA ALA A 38 0.13 9.37 0.60
C ALA A 38 0.01 10.47 1.66
N THR A 39 0.68 11.58 1.43
CA THR A 39 0.35 12.79 2.15
C THR A 39 -1.00 13.27 1.62
N SER A 40 -2.05 12.46 1.86
CA SER A 40 -3.33 13.09 2.05
C SER A 40 -3.08 14.10 3.15
N ALA A 41 -2.92 15.31 2.66
CA ALA A 41 -2.67 16.53 3.38
C ALA A 41 -2.26 16.24 4.81
N THR A 42 -1.02 16.45 5.11
CA THR A 42 -0.58 16.70 6.46
C THR A 42 -1.71 17.37 7.24
N SER A 43 -2.70 16.63 7.64
CA SER A 43 -3.25 16.84 8.93
C SER A 43 -2.11 16.32 9.83
N MET A 44 -0.96 17.08 9.86
CA MET A 44 -0.34 17.19 11.16
C MET A 44 -1.54 17.27 12.07
N VAL A 45 -1.76 16.23 12.89
CA VAL A 45 -2.53 16.38 14.10
C VAL A 45 -1.88 17.61 14.72
N LYS A 46 -2.41 18.78 14.36
CA LYS A 46 -2.18 19.95 15.16
C LYS A 46 -2.74 19.44 16.45
N THR A 47 -1.84 19.08 17.36
CA THR A 47 -2.12 18.99 18.78
C THR A 47 -2.78 20.31 19.12
N ARG A 48 -4.04 20.42 18.72
CA ARG A 48 -4.98 21.25 19.40
C ARG A 48 -5.04 20.57 20.75
N ALA A 49 -4.13 20.96 21.62
CA ALA A 49 -4.38 20.87 23.02
C ALA A 49 -5.76 21.48 23.20
N SER A 50 -6.80 20.65 23.03
CA SER A 50 -8.16 21.05 23.30
C SER A 50 -8.18 21.26 24.79
N ARG A 51 -8.13 22.53 25.18
CA ARG A 51 -8.43 22.90 26.54
C ARG A 51 -9.83 22.37 26.83
N GLY A 52 -9.91 21.22 27.55
CA GLY A 52 -11.14 20.63 28.04
C GLY A 52 -11.74 19.50 27.20
N SER A 53 -10.93 18.57 26.66
CA SER A 53 -11.44 17.29 26.21
C SER A 53 -11.91 16.51 27.45
N SER A 54 -13.21 16.23 27.57
CA SER A 54 -13.72 15.26 28.52
C SER A 54 -13.19 13.89 28.11
N SER A 55 -12.76 13.06 29.08
CA SER A 55 -12.37 11.68 28.83
C SER A 55 -13.52 10.91 28.16
N MET A 56 -13.18 9.95 27.28
CA MET A 56 -14.15 9.06 26.64
C MET A 56 -14.81 8.16 27.69
N SER A 57 -16.03 7.73 27.44
CA SER A 57 -16.69 6.65 28.20
C SER A 57 -16.45 5.30 27.55
N LEU A 58 -16.58 4.20 28.29
CA LEU A 58 -16.69 2.87 27.73
C LEU A 58 -17.98 2.73 26.88
N PRO A 59 -17.98 1.88 25.83
CA PRO A 59 -16.83 1.16 25.30
C PRO A 59 -15.87 2.04 24.50
N PHE A 60 -14.57 1.73 24.53
CA PHE A 60 -13.63 2.15 23.52
C PHE A 60 -13.55 1.02 22.49
N PHE A 61 -13.71 1.34 21.21
CA PHE A 61 -13.64 0.34 20.15
C PHE A 61 -13.05 0.93 18.87
N ASP A 62 -12.20 0.15 18.20
CA ASP A 62 -11.73 0.42 16.85
C ASP A 62 -11.41 -0.91 16.14
N ASP A 63 -11.95 -1.11 14.95
CA ASP A 63 -11.70 -2.24 14.07
C ASP A 63 -10.87 -1.84 12.84
N PHE A 64 -10.38 -0.61 12.81
CA PHE A 64 -9.58 -0.04 11.73
C PHE A 64 -10.23 -0.15 10.33
N ALA A 65 -11.54 -0.31 10.25
CA ALA A 65 -12.28 -0.27 8.98
C ALA A 65 -12.23 1.13 8.34
N SER A 66 -12.13 2.19 9.15
CA SER A 66 -11.93 3.55 8.65
C SER A 66 -10.59 3.68 7.90
N PRO A 67 -10.53 4.38 6.73
CA PRO A 67 -9.29 4.58 5.98
C PRO A 67 -8.23 5.37 6.74
N THR A 68 -8.60 6.08 7.79
CA THR A 68 -7.70 6.86 8.65
C THR A 68 -8.02 6.61 10.12
N PHE A 69 -7.07 6.88 11.02
CA PHE A 69 -7.32 6.88 12.47
C PHE A 69 -8.26 8.02 12.94
N GLU A 70 -8.62 8.93 12.04
CA GLU A 70 -9.60 9.99 12.26
C GLU A 70 -10.93 9.60 11.62
N VAL A 71 -12.01 9.65 12.37
CA VAL A 71 -13.36 9.42 11.83
C VAL A 71 -13.92 10.76 11.39
N GLU A 72 -14.00 11.01 10.08
CA GLU A 72 -14.66 12.18 9.52
C GLU A 72 -16.19 11.99 9.53
N GLY A 73 -16.93 12.99 10.00
CA GLY A 73 -18.36 13.13 9.71
C GLY A 73 -19.34 13.12 10.86
N GLY A 74 -18.90 13.03 12.11
CA GLY A 74 -19.76 13.25 13.28
C GLY A 74 -19.81 14.74 13.70
N PRO A 75 -20.80 15.15 14.53
CA PRO A 75 -20.85 16.54 15.06
C PRO A 75 -19.64 16.90 15.95
N GLU A 76 -18.84 15.94 16.38
CA GLU A 76 -17.49 16.03 16.90
C GLU A 76 -16.75 14.80 16.36
N ALA A 77 -15.68 15.02 15.57
CA ALA A 77 -14.82 13.93 15.11
C ALA A 77 -14.34 13.14 16.33
N LEU A 78 -14.75 11.87 16.44
CA LEU A 78 -14.32 10.99 17.51
C LEU A 78 -12.89 10.54 17.22
N ILE A 79 -11.92 11.33 17.67
CA ILE A 79 -10.52 10.94 17.65
C ILE A 79 -10.33 9.89 18.74
N ARG A 80 -10.02 8.64 18.39
CA ARG A 80 -9.77 7.54 19.34
C ARG A 80 -8.32 7.49 19.79
N TRP A 81 -7.41 7.86 18.91
CA TRP A 81 -5.97 7.77 19.11
C TRP A 81 -5.31 9.14 19.24
N THR A 82 -4.25 9.25 20.03
CA THR A 82 -3.55 10.52 20.27
C THR A 82 -2.28 10.67 19.45
N ASP A 83 -1.79 9.58 18.90
CA ASP A 83 -0.64 9.50 18.02
C ASP A 83 -1.00 8.71 16.76
N ALA A 84 -0.17 8.82 15.74
CA ALA A 84 -0.36 8.20 14.43
C ALA A 84 0.98 7.72 13.89
N SER A 85 1.84 7.12 14.72
CA SER A 85 3.06 6.49 14.21
C SER A 85 2.73 5.16 13.53
N ALA A 86 1.86 4.35 14.10
CA ALA A 86 1.31 3.18 13.41
C ALA A 86 0.52 3.60 12.16
N ARG A 87 0.47 2.73 11.16
CA ARG A 87 -0.26 2.96 9.91
C ARG A 87 -1.49 2.04 9.83
N ARG A 88 -2.57 2.54 9.27
CA ARG A 88 -3.69 1.68 8.90
C ARG A 88 -3.38 1.04 7.54
N THR A 89 -3.43 -0.29 7.45
CA THR A 89 -3.18 -1.04 6.22
C THR A 89 -4.27 -2.09 5.97
N THR A 90 -4.47 -2.48 4.71
CA THR A 90 -5.41 -3.53 4.29
C THR A 90 -4.75 -4.68 3.54
N HIS A 91 -3.45 -4.57 3.26
CA HIS A 91 -2.76 -5.44 2.31
C HIS A 91 -1.57 -6.21 2.92
N TYR A 92 -1.22 -5.99 4.19
CA TYR A 92 -0.15 -6.74 4.87
C TYR A 92 -0.67 -7.91 5.72
N ALA A 93 -1.81 -7.72 6.40
CA ALA A 93 -2.34 -8.71 7.32
C ALA A 93 -2.89 -9.94 6.57
N ILE A 94 -2.65 -11.15 7.09
CA ILE A 94 -3.19 -12.40 6.56
C ILE A 94 -4.43 -12.78 7.36
N GLN A 95 -5.58 -12.86 6.70
CA GLN A 95 -6.87 -13.22 7.30
C GLN A 95 -7.17 -12.44 8.60
N PRO A 96 -7.19 -11.10 8.55
CA PRO A 96 -7.51 -10.30 9.73
C PRO A 96 -8.93 -10.59 10.22
N PRO A 97 -9.26 -10.29 11.49
CA PRO A 97 -10.62 -10.38 12.00
C PRO A 97 -11.62 -9.55 11.21
N THR A 98 -11.24 -8.32 10.85
CA THR A 98 -12.00 -7.40 10.00
C THR A 98 -11.08 -6.77 8.97
N ILE A 99 -11.63 -6.11 7.95
CA ILE A 99 -10.80 -5.45 6.93
C ILE A 99 -10.10 -4.22 7.50
N GLY A 100 -8.78 -4.26 7.48
CA GLY A 100 -7.92 -3.21 8.02
C GLY A 100 -7.29 -3.60 9.35
N ALA A 101 -6.07 -3.13 9.53
CA ALA A 101 -5.34 -3.33 10.76
C ALA A 101 -4.43 -2.13 11.04
N ALA A 102 -4.16 -1.86 12.31
CA ALA A 102 -3.06 -0.98 12.68
C ALA A 102 -1.75 -1.74 12.55
N THR A 103 -0.89 -1.31 11.64
CA THR A 103 0.43 -1.88 11.39
C THR A 103 1.49 -1.04 12.07
N LEU A 104 2.28 -1.69 12.93
CA LEU A 104 3.43 -1.11 13.61
C LEU A 104 4.70 -1.72 13.00
N ASP A 105 5.68 -0.88 12.65
CA ASP A 105 6.93 -1.28 11.99
C ASP A 105 8.11 -0.38 12.37
N GLY A 106 9.18 -0.37 11.58
CA GLY A 106 10.36 0.49 11.76
C GLY A 106 10.28 1.83 11.02
N LEU A 107 9.09 2.23 10.55
CA LEU A 107 8.86 3.49 9.85
C LEU A 107 8.11 4.50 10.73
N ARG A 108 8.43 5.77 10.58
CA ARG A 108 7.68 6.87 11.18
C ARG A 108 6.38 7.13 10.39
N ALA A 109 5.49 7.93 10.96
CA ALA A 109 4.24 8.35 10.32
C ALA A 109 4.40 8.99 8.92
N ASP A 110 5.58 9.53 8.60
CA ASP A 110 5.91 10.09 7.29
C ASP A 110 6.48 9.06 6.30
N GLY A 111 6.49 7.77 6.66
CA GLY A 111 6.96 6.68 5.82
C GLY A 111 8.48 6.52 5.75
N TYR A 112 9.24 7.35 6.48
CA TYR A 112 10.70 7.24 6.57
C TYR A 112 11.12 6.38 7.76
N PRO A 113 12.26 5.65 7.67
CA PRO A 113 12.76 4.85 8.77
C PRO A 113 13.10 5.72 9.99
N TYR A 114 12.92 5.14 11.19
CA TYR A 114 13.38 5.78 12.43
C TYR A 114 14.89 5.94 12.46
N ALA A 115 15.62 5.00 11.87
CA ALA A 115 17.07 5.05 11.68
C ALA A 115 17.47 4.58 10.29
N PHE A 116 18.51 5.18 9.71
CA PHE A 116 19.06 4.77 8.41
C PHE A 116 20.11 3.65 8.51
N ASP A 117 20.54 3.30 9.71
CA ASP A 117 21.44 2.19 9.96
C ASP A 117 20.60 0.90 10.09
N PRO A 118 20.77 -0.09 9.19
CA PRO A 118 19.97 -1.31 9.17
C PRO A 118 20.11 -2.16 10.44
N GLU A 119 21.21 -2.01 11.18
CA GLU A 119 21.44 -2.74 12.42
C GLU A 119 20.83 -2.05 13.66
N SER A 120 20.19 -0.89 13.47
CA SER A 120 19.57 -0.16 14.57
C SER A 120 18.31 -0.84 15.04
N THR A 121 18.22 -1.12 16.34
CA THR A 121 17.04 -1.67 17.00
C THR A 121 16.58 -0.77 18.14
N GLY A 122 15.30 -0.82 18.47
CA GLY A 122 14.76 -0.02 19.57
C GLY A 122 13.22 0.05 19.57
N TRP A 123 12.71 0.99 20.35
CA TRP A 123 11.29 1.31 20.33
C TRP A 123 10.97 2.09 19.05
N ALA A 124 10.01 1.61 18.30
CA ALA A 124 9.56 2.20 17.05
C ALA A 124 8.19 2.87 17.24
N ASP A 125 7.15 2.29 16.69
CA ASP A 125 5.80 2.87 16.69
C ASP A 125 5.12 2.87 18.04
N THR A 126 4.19 3.82 18.18
CA THR A 126 3.22 3.86 19.27
C THR A 126 1.82 4.14 18.74
N LEU A 127 0.83 3.47 19.33
CA LEU A 127 -0.58 3.72 19.11
C LEU A 127 -1.26 3.90 20.46
N THR A 128 -1.49 5.16 20.85
CA THR A 128 -1.94 5.56 22.18
C THR A 128 -3.40 6.03 22.16
N SER A 129 -4.23 5.45 23.02
CA SER A 129 -5.64 5.84 23.14
C SER A 129 -5.82 7.26 23.66
N GLN A 130 -6.97 7.86 23.36
CA GLN A 130 -7.46 9.05 24.10
C GLN A 130 -7.64 8.70 25.58
N ALA A 131 -7.78 9.75 26.40
CA ALA A 131 -8.10 9.58 27.82
C ALA A 131 -9.50 8.95 27.99
N ILE A 132 -9.61 7.93 28.83
CA ILE A 132 -10.82 7.18 29.10
C ILE A 132 -11.21 7.35 30.57
N ASN A 133 -12.49 7.58 30.82
CA ASN A 133 -12.98 7.76 32.19
C ASN A 133 -13.35 6.39 32.81
N LEU A 134 -12.50 5.89 33.70
CA LEU A 134 -12.75 4.71 34.52
C LEU A 134 -13.01 5.07 35.98
N ALA A 135 -13.26 6.33 36.34
CA ALA A 135 -13.53 6.76 37.69
C ALA A 135 -14.78 6.09 38.27
N GLY A 136 -14.66 5.55 39.48
CA GLY A 136 -15.73 4.84 40.17
C GLY A 136 -15.90 3.39 39.74
N ARG A 137 -15.08 2.89 38.82
CA ARG A 137 -14.98 1.48 38.46
C ARG A 137 -14.16 0.71 39.49
N THR A 138 -14.40 -0.57 39.55
CA THR A 138 -13.73 -1.51 40.46
C THR A 138 -13.30 -2.77 39.71
N PRO A 139 -12.40 -3.60 40.22
CA PRO A 139 -12.02 -4.85 39.55
C PRO A 139 -13.20 -5.81 39.31
N GLU A 140 -14.29 -5.70 40.07
CA GLU A 140 -15.50 -6.49 39.90
C GLU A 140 -16.32 -6.10 38.66
N ASP A 141 -16.07 -4.93 38.09
CA ASP A 141 -16.67 -4.50 36.82
C ASP A 141 -16.09 -5.29 35.63
N ASN A 142 -15.05 -6.08 35.84
CA ASN A 142 -14.45 -7.00 34.88
C ASN A 142 -14.06 -6.32 33.56
N ILE A 143 -13.36 -5.16 33.66
CA ILE A 143 -12.91 -4.38 32.53
C ILE A 143 -11.70 -5.07 31.88
N HIS A 144 -11.77 -5.33 30.59
CA HIS A 144 -10.66 -5.87 29.81
C HIS A 144 -10.40 -5.04 28.54
N LEU A 145 -9.11 -4.92 28.21
CA LEU A 145 -8.67 -4.56 26.86
C LEU A 145 -8.50 -5.86 26.07
N THR A 146 -9.29 -6.02 25.01
CA THR A 146 -9.19 -7.16 24.10
C THR A 146 -8.77 -6.69 22.72
N PHE A 147 -8.01 -7.51 22.02
CA PHE A 147 -7.55 -7.23 20.65
C PHE A 147 -7.05 -8.51 19.99
N PHE A 148 -6.98 -8.48 18.68
CA PHE A 148 -6.28 -9.48 17.89
C PHE A 148 -4.94 -8.93 17.44
N TYR A 149 -3.93 -9.81 17.27
CA TYR A 149 -2.61 -9.41 16.80
C TYR A 149 -1.96 -10.49 15.94
N GLN A 150 -1.10 -10.07 15.02
CA GLN A 150 -0.33 -10.93 14.13
C GLN A 150 1.06 -10.34 13.92
N GLY A 151 2.09 -11.18 13.92
CA GLY A 151 3.45 -10.81 13.50
C GLY A 151 3.70 -11.20 12.04
N GLY A 152 4.25 -10.30 11.24
CA GLY A 152 4.67 -10.53 9.86
C GLY A 152 3.59 -10.31 8.81
N GLY A 153 2.68 -11.25 8.63
CA GLY A 153 1.75 -11.21 7.50
C GLY A 153 2.48 -11.37 6.16
N LEU A 154 2.13 -10.58 5.14
CA LEU A 154 2.80 -10.56 3.83
C LEU A 154 4.11 -9.75 3.85
N GLY A 155 4.35 -8.99 4.91
CA GLY A 155 5.56 -8.21 5.10
C GLY A 155 6.72 -9.00 5.74
N ASN A 156 7.60 -8.31 6.44
CA ASN A 156 8.71 -8.91 7.18
C ASN A 156 8.26 -9.27 8.60
N ALA A 157 8.47 -10.51 9.00
CA ALA A 157 8.10 -10.98 10.34
C ALA A 157 9.09 -10.48 11.40
N PRO A 158 8.61 -10.13 12.62
CA PRO A 158 9.49 -9.72 13.70
C PRO A 158 10.39 -10.87 14.18
N ASP A 159 11.63 -10.55 14.47
CA ASP A 159 12.61 -11.49 14.99
C ASP A 159 12.28 -11.93 16.43
N VAL A 160 12.84 -13.06 16.87
CA VAL A 160 12.54 -13.67 18.18
C VAL A 160 12.85 -12.75 19.39
N ASP A 161 13.74 -11.79 19.23
CA ASP A 161 14.12 -10.82 20.25
C ASP A 161 13.25 -9.54 20.20
N ASP A 162 12.39 -9.40 19.19
CA ASP A 162 11.46 -8.30 19.05
C ASP A 162 10.19 -8.53 19.87
N SER A 163 9.40 -7.50 20.03
CA SER A 163 8.17 -7.62 20.80
C SER A 163 7.12 -6.58 20.45
N LEU A 164 5.85 -7.00 20.53
CA LEU A 164 4.70 -6.12 20.69
C LEU A 164 4.35 -6.05 22.19
N VAL A 165 4.18 -4.83 22.72
CA VAL A 165 3.81 -4.63 24.11
C VAL A 165 2.55 -3.78 24.24
N VAL A 166 1.79 -4.02 25.33
CA VAL A 166 0.72 -3.14 25.79
C VAL A 166 1.12 -2.53 27.12
N GLU A 167 0.98 -1.22 27.22
CA GLU A 167 1.20 -0.47 28.45
C GLU A 167 -0.08 0.25 28.88
N PHE A 168 -0.32 0.31 30.19
CA PHE A 168 -1.39 1.07 30.81
C PHE A 168 -0.82 2.28 31.54
N LEU A 169 -1.52 3.41 31.46
CA LEU A 169 -1.16 4.64 32.15
C LEU A 169 -1.94 4.76 33.46
N ALA A 170 -1.22 4.95 34.56
CA ALA A 170 -1.78 5.43 35.83
C ALA A 170 -1.87 6.96 35.79
N PRO A 171 -3.07 7.59 35.68
CA PRO A 171 -3.20 9.03 35.40
C PRO A 171 -2.52 9.94 36.43
N ASP A 172 -2.57 9.58 37.70
CA ASP A 172 -1.99 10.36 38.80
C ASP A 172 -0.46 10.48 38.73
N ALA A 173 0.22 9.55 38.06
CA ALA A 173 1.67 9.53 37.89
C ALA A 173 2.13 10.30 36.61
N GLY A 174 1.20 10.81 35.80
CA GLY A 174 1.49 11.45 34.54
C GLY A 174 2.29 10.53 33.60
N GLU A 175 3.15 11.08 32.77
CA GLU A 175 3.94 10.29 31.79
C GLU A 175 4.86 9.21 32.42
N LEU A 176 5.13 9.27 33.69
CA LEU A 176 5.89 8.24 34.42
C LEU A 176 5.01 7.04 34.83
N GLY A 177 3.71 7.14 34.64
CA GLY A 177 2.73 6.12 35.04
C GLY A 177 2.53 4.98 34.05
N TRP A 178 3.25 4.96 32.93
CA TRP A 178 3.17 3.86 31.98
C TRP A 178 3.79 2.59 32.55
N THR A 179 3.03 1.50 32.50
CA THR A 179 3.45 0.18 32.98
C THR A 179 3.09 -0.86 31.96
N GLN A 180 4.06 -1.69 31.56
CA GLN A 180 3.83 -2.82 30.68
C GLN A 180 2.93 -3.84 31.40
N VAL A 181 1.83 -4.22 30.76
CA VAL A 181 0.83 -5.15 31.29
C VAL A 181 0.72 -6.43 30.46
N TRP A 182 1.18 -6.40 29.22
CA TRP A 182 1.18 -7.53 28.30
C TRP A 182 2.31 -7.41 27.27
N SER A 183 2.75 -8.56 26.73
CA SER A 183 3.65 -8.60 25.57
C SER A 183 3.58 -9.92 24.81
N ALA A 184 3.88 -9.86 23.51
CA ALA A 184 4.20 -11.02 22.67
C ALA A 184 5.62 -10.88 22.13
N LEU A 185 6.34 -12.00 22.02
CA LEU A 185 7.65 -12.07 21.37
C LEU A 185 7.48 -12.24 19.85
N GLY A 186 8.47 -11.78 19.10
CA GLY A 186 8.48 -11.86 17.65
C GLY A 186 8.40 -13.29 17.13
N ALA A 187 7.57 -13.48 16.15
CA ALA A 187 7.39 -14.72 15.40
C ALA A 187 6.61 -14.42 14.11
N GLU A 188 6.88 -15.18 13.07
CA GLU A 188 6.02 -15.27 11.90
C GLU A 188 4.70 -15.96 12.28
N MET A 189 3.58 -15.35 11.94
CA MET A 189 2.25 -15.84 12.30
C MET A 189 1.35 -15.87 11.05
N ASP A 190 0.84 -17.06 10.75
CA ASP A 190 -0.11 -17.26 9.63
C ASP A 190 -1.54 -16.81 9.96
N THR A 191 -1.84 -16.59 11.24
CA THR A 191 -3.18 -16.23 11.73
C THR A 191 -3.08 -15.25 12.88
N PHE A 192 -4.13 -14.46 13.08
CA PHE A 192 -4.24 -13.61 14.25
C PHE A 192 -4.43 -14.42 15.53
N ALA A 193 -3.72 -14.02 16.58
CA ALA A 193 -3.94 -14.49 17.95
C ALA A 193 -4.79 -13.48 18.71
N PHE A 194 -5.59 -13.97 19.65
CA PHE A 194 -6.43 -13.16 20.51
C PHE A 194 -5.73 -12.89 21.85
N ALA A 195 -5.86 -11.68 22.38
CA ALA A 195 -5.38 -11.28 23.69
C ALA A 195 -6.47 -10.56 24.48
N ALA A 196 -6.52 -10.81 25.81
CA ALA A 196 -7.37 -10.12 26.75
C ALA A 196 -6.57 -9.70 27.98
N VAL A 197 -6.52 -8.41 28.28
CA VAL A 197 -5.71 -7.83 29.35
C VAL A 197 -6.63 -7.15 30.38
N PRO A 198 -6.73 -7.67 31.61
CA PRO A 198 -7.63 -7.13 32.63
C PRO A 198 -7.11 -5.80 33.20
N VAL A 199 -8.00 -4.84 33.41
CA VAL A 199 -7.73 -3.59 34.11
C VAL A 199 -8.16 -3.74 35.58
N ILE A 200 -7.26 -4.25 36.42
CA ILE A 200 -7.56 -4.60 37.82
C ILE A 200 -6.88 -3.72 38.86
N ASP A 201 -5.82 -2.98 38.47
CA ASP A 201 -5.13 -2.10 39.40
C ASP A 201 -5.94 -0.80 39.61
N LEU A 202 -6.19 -0.44 40.86
CA LEU A 202 -6.94 0.76 41.22
C LEU A 202 -6.28 2.06 40.74
N THR A 203 -4.98 2.04 40.49
CA THR A 203 -4.27 3.20 39.91
C THR A 203 -4.61 3.45 38.45
N HIS A 204 -5.14 2.43 37.74
CA HIS A 204 -5.63 2.52 36.37
C HIS A 204 -7.14 2.81 36.32
N LEU A 205 -7.92 2.43 37.33
CA LEU A 205 -9.38 2.61 37.41
C LEU A 205 -9.75 4.07 37.79
N GLN A 206 -9.28 5.04 36.99
CA GLN A 206 -9.42 6.46 37.24
C GLN A 206 -9.84 7.22 35.96
N ASP A 207 -10.27 8.46 36.14
CA ASP A 207 -10.48 9.36 34.99
C ASP A 207 -9.13 9.74 34.37
N GLY A 208 -9.05 9.63 33.04
CA GLY A 208 -7.81 9.89 32.31
C GLY A 208 -6.94 8.65 32.07
N PHE A 209 -7.48 7.45 32.35
CA PHE A 209 -6.83 6.19 31.96
C PHE A 209 -6.53 6.20 30.47
N ARG A 210 -5.37 5.61 30.08
CA ARG A 210 -4.98 5.36 28.69
C ARG A 210 -4.28 4.03 28.58
N PHE A 211 -4.35 3.44 27.39
CA PHE A 211 -3.52 2.31 27.00
C PHE A 211 -2.75 2.65 25.71
N ARG A 212 -1.67 1.94 25.44
CA ARG A 212 -0.96 2.03 24.18
C ARG A 212 -0.33 0.72 23.76
N PHE A 213 -0.27 0.52 22.44
CA PHE A 213 0.56 -0.48 21.81
C PHE A 213 1.90 0.14 21.45
N ARG A 214 2.97 -0.66 21.54
CA ARG A 214 4.31 -0.29 21.07
C ARG A 214 5.02 -1.52 20.54
N ASN A 215 5.81 -1.36 19.48
CA ASN A 215 6.72 -2.40 19.04
C ASN A 215 8.18 -2.03 19.39
N HIS A 216 8.96 -3.06 19.68
CA HIS A 216 10.41 -3.01 19.79
C HIS A 216 10.98 -3.93 18.74
N GLY A 217 11.84 -3.44 17.86
CA GLY A 217 12.42 -4.17 16.75
C GLY A 217 13.41 -3.32 15.97
N ALA A 218 13.63 -3.66 14.70
CA ALA A 218 14.46 -2.88 13.80
C ALA A 218 13.84 -1.51 13.50
N LEU A 219 14.69 -0.51 13.34
CA LEU A 219 14.32 0.88 13.10
C LEU A 219 14.55 1.31 11.64
N GLY A 220 14.97 0.38 10.79
CA GLY A 220 15.55 0.67 9.48
C GLY A 220 14.61 0.59 8.28
N GLY A 221 13.32 0.36 8.45
CA GLY A 221 12.41 0.22 7.31
C GLY A 221 11.06 -0.39 7.67
N ASN A 222 10.33 -0.84 6.66
CA ASN A 222 9.09 -1.61 6.81
C ASN A 222 9.46 -3.08 7.15
N VAL A 223 9.92 -3.27 8.36
CA VAL A 223 10.43 -4.53 8.90
C VAL A 223 9.88 -4.77 10.29
N ASP A 224 9.90 -6.02 10.75
CA ASP A 224 9.40 -6.46 12.05
C ASP A 224 7.95 -6.04 12.29
N LEU A 225 7.10 -6.34 11.29
CA LEU A 225 5.72 -5.88 11.26
C LEU A 225 4.87 -6.56 12.33
N TRP A 226 4.05 -5.75 12.99
CA TRP A 226 2.99 -6.19 13.87
C TRP A 226 1.67 -5.59 13.40
N HIS A 227 0.65 -6.42 13.34
CA HIS A 227 -0.72 -6.01 13.01
C HIS A 227 -1.59 -6.15 14.25
N VAL A 228 -2.37 -5.12 14.54
CA VAL A 228 -3.35 -5.11 15.64
C VAL A 228 -4.71 -4.78 15.04
N ASP A 229 -5.73 -5.57 15.42
CA ASP A 229 -7.08 -5.39 14.92
C ASP A 229 -8.11 -5.62 16.02
N TYR A 230 -9.32 -5.10 15.81
CA TYR A 230 -10.50 -5.29 16.64
C TYR A 230 -10.24 -4.98 18.12
N VAL A 231 -9.78 -3.76 18.40
CA VAL A 231 -9.43 -3.29 19.75
C VAL A 231 -10.68 -2.86 20.49
N LEU A 232 -10.98 -3.55 21.59
CA LEU A 232 -12.12 -3.26 22.45
C LEU A 232 -11.68 -3.12 23.91
N LEU A 233 -12.02 -2.01 24.56
CA LEU A 233 -11.98 -1.88 26.03
C LEU A 233 -13.40 -1.66 26.53
N ASP A 234 -13.91 -2.60 27.32
CA ASP A 234 -15.26 -2.53 27.86
C ASP A 234 -15.37 -3.20 29.23
N ASP A 235 -16.51 -3.00 29.92
CA ASP A 235 -16.83 -3.67 31.15
C ASP A 235 -17.57 -5.01 30.92
N ASN A 236 -17.65 -5.84 31.95
CA ASN A 236 -18.33 -7.15 31.92
C ASN A 236 -17.81 -8.12 30.84
N ILE A 237 -16.54 -7.97 30.42
CA ILE A 237 -15.91 -8.88 29.48
C ILE A 237 -15.61 -10.21 30.12
N ASP A 238 -16.10 -11.31 29.52
CA ASP A 238 -15.69 -12.68 29.81
C ASP A 238 -14.73 -13.17 28.70
N PRO A 239 -13.41 -13.22 28.95
CA PRO A 239 -12.43 -13.61 27.92
C PRO A 239 -12.63 -15.03 27.37
N ASP A 240 -13.26 -15.91 28.13
CA ASP A 240 -13.53 -17.29 27.74
C ASP A 240 -14.84 -17.43 26.92
N ASN A 241 -15.65 -16.36 26.85
CA ASN A 241 -16.94 -16.38 26.17
C ASN A 241 -17.23 -14.99 25.55
N LEU A 242 -16.36 -14.56 24.65
CA LEU A 242 -16.53 -13.29 23.94
C LEU A 242 -17.69 -13.40 22.95
N GLY A 243 -18.70 -12.61 23.18
CA GLY A 243 -19.83 -12.48 22.26
C GLY A 243 -19.70 -11.25 21.40
N PHE A 244 -18.80 -11.28 20.42
CA PHE A 244 -18.82 -10.28 19.36
C PHE A 244 -20.10 -10.46 18.54
N PHE A 245 -20.65 -9.39 18.01
CA PHE A 245 -21.79 -9.40 17.10
C PHE A 245 -21.31 -8.72 15.80
N GLU A 246 -20.60 -9.51 14.98
CA GLU A 246 -19.90 -8.99 13.81
C GLU A 246 -19.85 -10.03 12.71
N VAL A 247 -20.18 -9.61 11.50
CA VAL A 247 -19.83 -10.29 10.25
C VAL A 247 -19.18 -9.22 9.37
N ALA A 248 -17.94 -9.42 8.97
CA ALA A 248 -17.16 -8.41 8.28
C ALA A 248 -16.36 -8.99 7.13
N PHE A 249 -16.03 -8.15 6.14
CA PHE A 249 -15.01 -8.46 5.16
C PHE A 249 -13.65 -8.64 5.85
N VAL A 250 -12.83 -9.56 5.35
CA VAL A 250 -11.46 -9.78 5.83
C VAL A 250 -10.39 -9.45 4.78
N ASP A 251 -10.73 -9.60 3.49
CA ASP A 251 -9.80 -9.33 2.40
C ASP A 251 -10.34 -8.25 1.48
N PRO A 252 -9.50 -7.31 1.02
CA PRO A 252 -9.88 -6.33 0.03
C PRO A 252 -10.09 -6.99 -1.34
N LEU A 253 -11.00 -6.44 -2.14
CA LEU A 253 -11.08 -6.69 -3.57
C LEU A 253 -10.49 -5.48 -4.30
N HIS A 254 -9.71 -5.74 -5.35
CA HIS A 254 -8.95 -4.69 -6.04
C HIS A 254 -9.44 -4.45 -7.46
N THR A 255 -10.14 -5.42 -8.06
CA THR A 255 -10.56 -5.33 -9.47
C THR A 255 -11.77 -6.21 -9.78
N MET A 256 -12.56 -5.81 -10.77
CA MET A 256 -13.57 -6.63 -11.44
C MET A 256 -13.14 -7.05 -12.85
N THR A 257 -11.88 -6.86 -13.20
CA THR A 257 -11.33 -7.26 -14.50
C THR A 257 -10.26 -8.33 -14.35
N ALA A 258 -10.07 -9.14 -15.39
CA ALA A 258 -9.06 -10.19 -15.46
C ALA A 258 -8.51 -10.32 -16.89
N PRO A 259 -7.22 -10.66 -17.06
CA PRO A 259 -6.22 -10.88 -16.02
C PRO A 259 -5.63 -9.57 -15.47
N TYR A 260 -6.03 -8.42 -15.99
CA TYR A 260 -5.47 -7.11 -15.68
C TYR A 260 -6.28 -6.39 -14.62
N SER A 261 -5.60 -5.80 -13.64
CA SER A 261 -6.21 -4.87 -12.67
C SER A 261 -6.52 -3.51 -13.31
N VAL A 262 -5.66 -3.08 -14.25
CA VAL A 262 -5.85 -1.88 -15.08
C VAL A 262 -5.56 -2.22 -16.53
N MET A 263 -6.34 -1.67 -17.45
CA MET A 263 -6.11 -1.79 -18.90
C MET A 263 -6.65 -0.57 -19.65
N PRO A 264 -6.18 -0.31 -20.90
CA PRO A 264 -6.70 0.80 -21.69
C PRO A 264 -8.20 0.62 -21.99
N TRP A 265 -8.94 1.72 -21.90
CA TRP A 265 -10.40 1.69 -22.12
C TRP A 265 -10.80 1.16 -23.50
N SER A 266 -10.11 1.60 -24.56
CA SER A 266 -10.33 1.10 -25.92
C SER A 266 -10.05 -0.39 -26.08
N HIS A 267 -9.07 -0.92 -25.33
CA HIS A 267 -8.74 -2.34 -25.31
C HIS A 267 -9.83 -3.14 -24.58
N TYR A 268 -10.30 -2.64 -23.44
CA TYR A 268 -11.43 -3.22 -22.73
C TYR A 268 -12.70 -3.26 -23.60
N LEU A 269 -13.01 -2.14 -24.27
CA LEU A 269 -14.18 -2.04 -25.15
C LEU A 269 -14.11 -2.95 -26.39
N SER A 270 -12.96 -3.50 -26.74
CA SER A 270 -12.84 -4.47 -27.85
C SER A 270 -13.55 -5.80 -27.55
N ASP A 271 -13.58 -6.21 -26.28
CA ASP A 271 -14.34 -7.38 -25.80
C ASP A 271 -14.62 -7.25 -24.27
N PRO A 272 -15.56 -6.43 -23.85
CA PRO A 272 -15.82 -6.19 -22.43
C PRO A 272 -16.14 -7.46 -21.65
N ALA A 273 -16.82 -8.43 -22.26
CA ALA A 273 -17.19 -9.68 -21.61
C ALA A 273 -15.97 -10.58 -21.35
N ALA A 274 -14.97 -10.54 -22.21
CA ALA A 274 -13.74 -11.32 -22.01
C ALA A 274 -12.84 -10.76 -20.89
N PHE A 275 -12.94 -9.45 -20.60
CA PHE A 275 -12.10 -8.79 -19.61
C PHE A 275 -12.82 -8.50 -18.29
N THR A 276 -14.14 -8.57 -18.22
CA THR A 276 -14.87 -8.53 -16.95
C THR A 276 -14.91 -9.93 -16.34
N VAL A 277 -14.63 -10.07 -15.05
CA VAL A 277 -14.68 -11.37 -14.38
C VAL A 277 -16.10 -11.95 -14.37
N ASP A 278 -16.23 -13.26 -14.48
CA ASP A 278 -17.52 -13.95 -14.37
C ASP A 278 -18.06 -13.86 -12.94
N SER A 279 -17.15 -13.96 -11.96
CA SER A 279 -17.46 -13.85 -10.54
C SER A 279 -16.27 -13.28 -9.77
N ALA A 280 -16.54 -12.56 -8.69
CA ALA A 280 -15.56 -12.19 -7.68
C ALA A 280 -15.77 -13.03 -6.41
N LEU A 281 -14.69 -13.43 -5.77
CA LEU A 281 -14.71 -14.13 -4.49
C LEU A 281 -14.15 -13.19 -3.43
N SER A 282 -14.92 -12.92 -2.39
CA SER A 282 -14.43 -12.25 -1.20
C SER A 282 -14.52 -13.16 0.01
N PHE A 283 -13.68 -12.89 1.01
CA PHE A 283 -13.71 -13.60 2.27
C PHE A 283 -14.26 -12.70 3.37
N HIS A 284 -15.06 -13.32 4.24
CA HIS A 284 -15.74 -12.69 5.34
C HIS A 284 -15.53 -13.53 6.60
N ARG A 285 -15.65 -12.92 7.76
CA ARG A 285 -15.57 -13.61 9.03
C ARG A 285 -16.79 -13.32 9.88
N ASN A 286 -17.42 -14.38 10.39
CA ASN A 286 -18.38 -14.28 11.47
C ASN A 286 -17.61 -14.34 12.80
N LEU A 287 -17.33 -13.21 13.41
CA LEU A 287 -16.70 -13.12 14.73
C LEU A 287 -17.68 -13.39 15.87
N SER A 288 -18.97 -13.49 15.56
CA SER A 288 -20.02 -13.69 16.56
C SER A 288 -19.91 -15.07 17.20
N ALA A 289 -20.26 -15.16 18.49
CA ALA A 289 -20.49 -16.43 19.17
C ALA A 289 -21.77 -17.15 18.69
N PHE A 290 -22.54 -16.51 17.80
CA PHE A 290 -23.80 -17.00 17.27
C PHE A 290 -23.70 -17.27 15.79
N GLN A 291 -24.59 -18.14 15.32
CA GLN A 291 -24.75 -18.38 13.89
C GLN A 291 -25.33 -17.12 13.20
N ALA A 292 -24.69 -16.66 12.15
CA ALA A 292 -25.25 -15.64 11.26
C ALA A 292 -26.26 -16.30 10.30
N ASP A 293 -27.47 -15.79 10.27
CA ASP A 293 -28.53 -16.29 9.40
C ASP A 293 -28.79 -15.34 8.23
N ASN A 294 -29.00 -15.92 7.03
CA ASN A 294 -29.41 -15.20 5.83
C ASN A 294 -28.48 -14.02 5.47
N VAL A 295 -27.19 -14.29 5.37
CA VAL A 295 -26.25 -13.31 4.83
C VAL A 295 -26.60 -13.03 3.37
N THR A 296 -27.04 -11.81 3.10
CA THR A 296 -27.30 -11.31 1.75
C THR A 296 -26.16 -10.41 1.31
N CYS A 297 -25.80 -10.45 0.03
CA CYS A 297 -24.69 -9.66 -0.50
C CYS A 297 -25.01 -9.14 -1.90
N GLY A 298 -24.23 -8.16 -2.34
CA GLY A 298 -24.36 -7.54 -3.65
C GLY A 298 -23.20 -6.62 -3.94
N PHE A 299 -23.25 -5.96 -5.10
CA PHE A 299 -22.27 -4.97 -5.46
C PHE A 299 -22.93 -3.76 -6.13
N LYS A 300 -22.30 -2.60 -5.99
CA LYS A 300 -22.69 -1.34 -6.64
C LYS A 300 -21.55 -0.86 -7.49
N VAL A 301 -21.88 -0.32 -8.64
CA VAL A 301 -20.92 0.34 -9.52
C VAL A 301 -21.40 1.77 -9.75
N LYS A 302 -20.53 2.73 -9.44
CA LYS A 302 -20.78 4.15 -9.65
C LYS A 302 -19.78 4.67 -10.67
N ASN A 303 -20.27 5.21 -11.76
CA ASN A 303 -19.43 5.95 -12.69
C ASN A 303 -18.94 7.24 -12.00
N ALA A 304 -17.63 7.42 -11.91
CA ALA A 304 -17.03 8.53 -11.17
C ALA A 304 -17.30 9.90 -11.83
N GLU A 305 -17.47 9.94 -13.16
CA GLU A 305 -17.70 11.18 -13.90
C GLU A 305 -19.17 11.60 -13.87
N THR A 306 -20.07 10.66 -14.18
CA THR A 306 -21.50 10.97 -14.28
C THR A 306 -22.24 10.87 -12.95
N GLY A 307 -21.67 10.17 -11.98
CA GLY A 307 -22.31 9.86 -10.71
C GLY A 307 -23.47 8.84 -10.82
N ALA A 308 -23.65 8.23 -12.00
CA ALA A 308 -24.66 7.17 -12.18
C ALA A 308 -24.29 5.94 -11.36
N VAL A 309 -25.26 5.36 -10.67
CA VAL A 309 -25.08 4.19 -9.81
C VAL A 309 -25.96 3.06 -10.30
N GLU A 310 -25.38 1.86 -10.43
CA GLU A 310 -26.07 0.61 -10.67
C GLU A 310 -25.88 -0.29 -9.45
N ASP A 311 -26.93 -0.96 -9.01
CA ASP A 311 -26.97 -1.81 -7.82
C ASP A 311 -27.41 -3.22 -8.19
N TYR A 312 -26.57 -4.20 -7.88
CA TYR A 312 -26.73 -5.60 -8.26
C TYR A 312 -26.79 -6.49 -7.02
N LEU A 313 -27.95 -7.06 -6.76
CA LEU A 313 -28.11 -8.05 -5.70
C LEU A 313 -27.54 -9.39 -6.13
N ASN A 314 -26.79 -10.04 -5.27
CA ASN A 314 -26.44 -11.44 -5.45
C ASN A 314 -27.71 -12.30 -5.28
N PRO A 315 -28.10 -13.12 -6.27
CA PRO A 315 -29.31 -13.93 -6.19
C PRO A 315 -29.22 -15.05 -5.13
N TYR A 316 -28.04 -15.34 -4.63
CA TYR A 316 -27.80 -16.43 -3.68
C TYR A 316 -27.40 -15.85 -2.32
N SER A 317 -28.31 -16.00 -1.36
CA SER A 317 -28.02 -15.68 0.04
C SER A 317 -27.51 -16.92 0.73
N LEU A 318 -26.50 -16.75 1.59
CA LEU A 318 -26.07 -17.80 2.51
C LEU A 318 -27.17 -18.00 3.56
N THR A 319 -27.59 -19.25 3.81
CA THR A 319 -28.67 -19.53 4.73
C THR A 319 -28.22 -19.52 6.18
N SER A 320 -26.95 -19.85 6.45
CA SER A 320 -26.38 -19.79 7.79
C SER A 320 -24.86 -19.90 7.75
N VAL A 321 -24.17 -19.15 8.60
CA VAL A 321 -22.72 -19.18 8.79
C VAL A 321 -22.40 -19.48 10.25
N ASN A 322 -21.53 -20.46 10.48
CA ASN A 322 -21.15 -20.87 11.82
C ASN A 322 -20.43 -19.76 12.60
N PRO A 323 -20.50 -19.80 13.93
CA PRO A 323 -19.72 -18.90 14.77
C PRO A 323 -18.21 -19.03 14.52
N ASP A 324 -17.48 -17.94 14.72
CA ASP A 324 -16.01 -17.85 14.62
C ASP A 324 -15.45 -18.55 13.36
N THR A 325 -16.07 -18.28 12.21
CA THR A 325 -15.74 -18.94 10.94
C THR A 325 -15.48 -17.92 9.86
N THR A 326 -14.35 -18.08 9.15
CA THR A 326 -14.11 -17.41 7.87
C THR A 326 -14.80 -18.18 6.75
N PHE A 327 -15.49 -17.47 5.86
CA PHE A 327 -16.24 -18.06 4.75
C PHE A 327 -16.09 -17.23 3.48
N GLY A 328 -16.16 -17.91 2.33
CA GLY A 328 -16.11 -17.24 1.03
C GLY A 328 -17.51 -16.88 0.53
N VAL A 329 -17.62 -15.70 -0.05
CA VAL A 329 -18.82 -15.22 -0.74
C VAL A 329 -18.50 -15.02 -2.22
N GLY A 330 -19.21 -15.72 -3.08
CA GLY A 330 -19.13 -15.54 -4.53
C GLY A 330 -20.12 -14.48 -4.99
N TYR A 331 -19.62 -13.44 -5.64
CA TYR A 331 -20.43 -12.42 -6.31
C TYR A 331 -20.50 -12.74 -7.79
N TYR A 332 -21.70 -13.00 -8.31
CA TYR A 332 -21.91 -13.39 -9.71
C TYR A 332 -22.10 -12.14 -10.57
N ILE A 333 -21.15 -11.89 -11.46
CA ILE A 333 -21.05 -10.65 -12.20
C ILE A 333 -21.64 -10.78 -13.60
N GLN A 334 -21.25 -11.77 -14.39
CA GLN A 334 -21.80 -11.87 -15.75
C GLN A 334 -22.14 -13.28 -16.26
N ALA A 335 -21.57 -14.35 -15.76
CA ALA A 335 -21.79 -15.67 -16.35
C ALA A 335 -22.91 -16.49 -15.68
N PRO A 336 -23.59 -17.40 -16.40
CA PRO A 336 -24.35 -18.45 -15.75
C PRO A 336 -23.40 -19.34 -14.95
N PHE A 337 -23.61 -19.40 -13.65
CA PHE A 337 -22.79 -20.21 -12.75
C PHE A 337 -23.27 -21.65 -12.71
N VAL A 338 -22.35 -22.61 -12.61
CA VAL A 338 -22.69 -24.03 -12.46
C VAL A 338 -22.30 -24.48 -11.05
N GLU A 339 -23.29 -24.62 -10.19
CA GLU A 339 -23.09 -25.14 -8.84
C GLU A 339 -23.71 -26.53 -8.73
N ASN A 340 -22.97 -27.52 -8.22
CA ASN A 340 -23.41 -28.89 -8.03
C ASN A 340 -24.01 -29.57 -9.29
N GLY A 341 -23.62 -29.10 -10.49
CA GLY A 341 -24.11 -29.61 -11.76
C GLY A 341 -25.42 -29.00 -12.26
N GLU A 342 -25.97 -28.03 -11.57
CA GLU A 342 -27.07 -27.19 -12.01
C GLU A 342 -26.55 -25.85 -12.52
N THR A 343 -27.03 -25.44 -13.70
CA THR A 343 -26.72 -24.12 -14.25
C THR A 343 -27.62 -23.10 -13.57
N LEU A 344 -27.02 -22.32 -12.69
CA LEU A 344 -27.67 -21.18 -12.08
C LEU A 344 -27.56 -20.00 -13.06
N VAL A 345 -28.68 -19.45 -13.45
CA VAL A 345 -28.71 -18.29 -14.36
C VAL A 345 -28.20 -17.09 -13.55
N ALA A 346 -27.09 -16.51 -13.97
CA ALA A 346 -26.66 -15.23 -13.40
C ALA A 346 -27.79 -14.22 -13.57
N ALA A 347 -28.15 -13.56 -12.51
CA ALA A 347 -29.12 -12.49 -12.56
C ALA A 347 -28.55 -11.25 -13.24
N ASN A 348 -27.23 -11.17 -13.38
CA ASN A 348 -26.48 -9.99 -13.80
C ASN A 348 -25.64 -10.35 -15.03
N GLU A 349 -25.75 -9.55 -16.07
CA GLU A 349 -24.85 -9.53 -17.24
C GLU A 349 -24.09 -8.20 -17.20
N PHE A 350 -23.33 -7.98 -16.12
CA PHE A 350 -22.64 -6.70 -15.93
C PHE A 350 -21.36 -6.65 -16.76
N VAL A 351 -21.18 -5.55 -17.48
CA VAL A 351 -19.90 -5.09 -18.04
C VAL A 351 -19.80 -3.59 -17.83
N PHE A 352 -18.59 -3.08 -17.64
CA PHE A 352 -18.40 -1.64 -17.55
C PHE A 352 -18.78 -0.97 -18.87
N SER A 353 -19.54 0.12 -18.79
CA SER A 353 -19.93 0.91 -19.94
C SER A 353 -19.92 2.40 -19.61
N ASP A 354 -19.32 3.19 -20.47
CA ASP A 354 -19.40 4.64 -20.48
C ASP A 354 -19.52 5.09 -21.92
N LEU A 355 -20.75 5.37 -22.34
CA LEU A 355 -21.07 5.66 -23.73
C LEU A 355 -20.63 7.05 -24.17
N ASP A 356 -20.29 7.92 -23.23
CA ASP A 356 -19.96 9.32 -23.49
C ASP A 356 -18.43 9.57 -23.50
N ASN A 357 -17.61 8.56 -23.12
CA ASN A 357 -16.18 8.69 -23.02
C ASN A 357 -15.43 7.63 -23.87
N ASP A 358 -14.62 8.10 -24.81
CA ASP A 358 -13.90 7.23 -25.75
C ASP A 358 -12.45 6.92 -25.30
N SER A 359 -11.93 7.61 -24.27
CA SER A 359 -10.49 7.58 -24.00
C SER A 359 -10.11 6.98 -22.64
N ALA A 360 -10.91 7.16 -21.60
CA ALA A 360 -10.67 6.63 -20.26
C ALA A 360 -11.98 6.51 -19.50
N ALA A 361 -12.04 5.64 -18.50
CA ALA A 361 -13.18 5.52 -17.61
C ALA A 361 -12.75 5.16 -16.20
N THR A 362 -13.49 5.63 -15.21
CA THR A 362 -13.23 5.35 -13.79
C THR A 362 -14.54 5.04 -13.09
N PHE A 363 -14.54 3.96 -12.33
CA PHE A 363 -15.72 3.50 -11.60
C PHE A 363 -15.35 3.24 -10.14
N GLU A 364 -16.19 3.70 -9.23
CA GLU A 364 -16.17 3.30 -7.83
C GLU A 364 -17.01 2.04 -7.68
N VAL A 365 -16.38 0.95 -7.23
CA VAL A 365 -17.03 -0.34 -7.04
C VAL A 365 -17.13 -0.61 -5.55
N SER A 366 -18.34 -0.94 -5.08
CA SER A 366 -18.60 -1.27 -3.69
C SER A 366 -19.22 -2.66 -3.62
N PHE A 367 -18.59 -3.59 -2.92
CA PHE A 367 -19.19 -4.85 -2.52
C PHE A 367 -19.74 -4.71 -1.12
N TYR A 368 -20.92 -5.28 -0.86
CA TYR A 368 -21.58 -5.18 0.44
C TYR A 368 -22.22 -6.49 0.85
N GLU A 369 -22.35 -6.68 2.15
CA GLU A 369 -23.11 -7.74 2.76
C GLU A 369 -24.11 -7.18 3.79
N ASN A 370 -25.08 -8.02 4.17
CA ASN A 370 -26.00 -7.75 5.25
C ASN A 370 -26.37 -9.10 5.92
N ALA A 371 -25.97 -9.26 7.16
CA ALA A 371 -26.28 -10.43 7.98
C ALA A 371 -27.56 -10.19 8.76
N ILE A 372 -28.65 -10.90 8.40
CA ILE A 372 -29.93 -10.80 9.12
C ILE A 372 -29.86 -11.69 10.36
N GLY A 373 -30.17 -11.14 11.55
CA GLY A 373 -30.25 -11.87 12.81
C GLY A 373 -29.08 -11.62 13.77
N ILE A 374 -27.99 -11.05 13.30
CA ILE A 374 -26.98 -10.43 14.14
C ILE A 374 -27.42 -8.98 14.33
N LEU A 375 -27.84 -8.63 15.55
CA LEU A 375 -28.04 -7.24 15.91
C LEU A 375 -26.64 -6.65 16.16
N GLU A 376 -26.01 -6.20 15.08
CA GLU A 376 -24.82 -5.40 15.22
C GLU A 376 -25.12 -4.23 16.13
N GLN A 377 -24.29 -4.05 17.14
CA GLN A 377 -24.43 -2.88 17.98
C GLN A 377 -24.04 -1.69 17.09
N GLU A 378 -25.00 -0.80 16.81
CA GLU A 378 -24.68 0.50 16.22
C GLU A 378 -23.60 1.18 17.09
N ARG A 379 -22.36 1.06 16.65
CA ARG A 379 -21.21 1.66 17.32
C ARG A 379 -21.04 3.06 16.75
N VAL A 380 -21.44 4.04 17.54
CA VAL A 380 -21.45 5.45 17.14
C VAL A 380 -20.06 5.87 16.64
N GLY A 381 -20.00 6.27 15.38
CA GLY A 381 -18.81 6.85 14.76
C GLY A 381 -17.79 5.84 14.22
N ILE A 382 -18.16 4.57 14.06
CA ILE A 382 -17.38 3.59 13.30
C ILE A 382 -18.05 3.44 11.94
N PRO A 383 -17.29 3.51 10.83
CA PRO A 383 -17.81 3.13 9.54
C PRO A 383 -18.25 1.67 9.58
N ASP A 384 -19.33 1.41 8.87
CA ASP A 384 -19.81 0.08 8.64
C ASP A 384 -18.77 -0.71 7.85
N ASN A 385 -18.26 -1.82 8.38
CA ASN A 385 -17.30 -2.70 7.72
C ASN A 385 -17.98 -3.80 6.89
N ASP A 386 -19.31 -3.69 6.73
CA ASP A 386 -20.14 -4.52 5.86
C ASP A 386 -19.94 -4.23 4.36
N SER A 387 -19.05 -3.34 4.03
CA SER A 387 -18.75 -2.99 2.64
C SER A 387 -17.28 -2.68 2.41
N ILE A 388 -16.78 -3.07 1.24
CA ILE A 388 -15.48 -2.70 0.72
C ILE A 388 -15.64 -1.90 -0.55
N VAL A 389 -14.78 -0.90 -0.73
CA VAL A 389 -14.81 -0.01 -1.89
C VAL A 389 -13.43 0.04 -2.53
N PHE A 390 -13.38 -0.06 -3.85
CA PHE A 390 -12.18 0.17 -4.64
C PHE A 390 -12.50 0.94 -5.92
N VAL A 391 -11.47 1.43 -6.58
CA VAL A 391 -11.60 2.17 -7.83
C VAL A 391 -11.13 1.31 -8.99
N GLN A 392 -12.04 0.94 -9.89
CA GLN A 392 -11.71 0.32 -11.17
C GLN A 392 -11.40 1.40 -12.19
N SER A 393 -10.14 1.44 -12.64
CA SER A 393 -9.67 2.43 -13.60
C SER A 393 -9.34 1.80 -14.95
N PHE A 394 -9.72 2.49 -16.02
CA PHE A 394 -9.35 2.17 -17.39
C PHE A 394 -8.59 3.37 -17.95
N ARG A 395 -7.28 3.18 -18.20
CA ARG A 395 -6.35 4.25 -18.60
C ARG A 395 -5.60 3.86 -19.87
N ASN A 396 -4.37 4.34 -20.01
CA ASN A 396 -3.49 4.02 -21.11
C ASN A 396 -2.38 3.02 -20.75
N GLU A 397 -2.56 2.26 -19.69
CA GLU A 397 -1.59 1.28 -19.19
C GLU A 397 -2.24 -0.08 -18.94
N TYR A 398 -1.41 -1.13 -18.93
CA TYR A 398 -1.78 -2.42 -18.40
C TYR A 398 -1.10 -2.66 -17.05
N ALA A 399 -1.84 -3.22 -16.10
CA ALA A 399 -1.31 -3.65 -14.82
C ALA A 399 -1.84 -5.03 -14.44
N TYR A 400 -1.02 -5.81 -13.75
CA TYR A 400 -1.42 -7.03 -13.04
C TYR A 400 -1.44 -6.81 -11.53
N ASP A 401 -0.60 -5.88 -11.04
CA ASP A 401 -0.48 -5.52 -9.63
C ASP A 401 -1.71 -4.72 -9.14
N ASP A 402 -1.93 -4.71 -7.83
CA ASP A 402 -3.02 -3.98 -7.19
C ASP A 402 -2.69 -2.50 -6.88
N GLY A 403 -1.45 -2.08 -7.15
CA GLY A 403 -0.95 -0.73 -6.90
C GLY A 403 -0.22 -0.58 -5.57
N SER A 404 -0.20 -1.61 -4.71
CA SER A 404 0.57 -1.62 -3.46
C SER A 404 1.81 -2.52 -3.55
N ALA A 405 2.84 -2.21 -2.78
CA ALA A 405 4.04 -3.03 -2.69
C ALA A 405 4.27 -3.44 -1.24
N GLU A 406 4.36 -4.74 -0.97
CA GLU A 406 4.71 -5.28 0.35
C GLU A 406 6.20 -5.60 0.44
N LYS A 407 6.85 -5.85 -0.68
CA LYS A 407 8.27 -6.16 -0.83
C LYS A 407 8.87 -5.45 -2.03
N ALA A 408 10.14 -5.68 -2.26
CA ALA A 408 10.85 -5.27 -3.46
C ALA A 408 11.49 -6.46 -4.19
N TYR A 409 11.55 -6.37 -5.51
CA TYR A 409 12.18 -7.34 -6.39
C TYR A 409 13.40 -6.72 -7.07
N GLY A 410 14.46 -7.48 -7.27
CA GLY A 410 15.61 -7.03 -8.01
C GLY A 410 16.51 -8.14 -8.53
N LEU A 411 17.36 -7.78 -9.50
CA LEU A 411 18.44 -8.61 -10.00
C LEU A 411 19.76 -8.12 -9.41
N THR A 412 20.65 -9.04 -9.06
CA THR A 412 21.94 -8.70 -8.43
C THR A 412 23.12 -8.71 -9.41
N THR A 413 22.87 -8.87 -10.72
CA THR A 413 23.92 -9.03 -11.74
C THR A 413 23.88 -7.91 -12.76
N GLY A 414 25.01 -7.23 -12.99
CA GLY A 414 25.18 -6.25 -14.05
C GLY A 414 24.99 -6.85 -15.44
N GLY A 415 24.29 -6.12 -16.32
CA GLY A 415 23.83 -6.62 -17.60
C GLY A 415 22.64 -7.57 -17.51
N GLY A 416 22.07 -7.74 -16.30
CA GLY A 416 20.83 -8.49 -16.08
C GLY A 416 19.65 -7.85 -16.80
N LYS A 417 18.82 -8.68 -17.42
CA LYS A 417 17.59 -8.26 -18.10
C LYS A 417 16.38 -8.77 -17.33
N LEU A 418 15.37 -7.94 -17.23
CA LEU A 418 14.07 -8.25 -16.66
C LEU A 418 13.01 -7.99 -17.71
N ALA A 419 12.06 -8.90 -17.90
CA ALA A 419 11.00 -8.79 -18.87
C ALA A 419 9.68 -9.33 -18.32
N MET A 420 8.62 -8.54 -18.40
CA MET A 420 7.27 -8.92 -18.01
C MET A 420 6.39 -9.03 -19.25
N ARG A 421 5.62 -10.11 -19.35
CA ARG A 421 4.76 -10.43 -20.49
C ARG A 421 3.41 -9.74 -20.35
N TYR A 422 2.95 -9.16 -21.48
CA TYR A 422 1.61 -8.60 -21.64
C TYR A 422 0.98 -9.11 -22.96
N ASP A 423 -0.29 -9.45 -22.90
CA ASP A 423 -1.09 -9.90 -24.04
C ASP A 423 -2.07 -8.78 -24.40
N LEU A 424 -1.80 -8.01 -25.46
CA LEU A 424 -2.62 -6.87 -25.85
C LEU A 424 -3.91 -7.31 -26.52
N ALA A 425 -5.03 -6.67 -26.14
CA ALA A 425 -6.34 -6.96 -26.73
C ALA A 425 -6.44 -6.52 -28.20
N ILE A 426 -5.84 -5.38 -28.54
CA ILE A 426 -5.75 -4.84 -29.90
C ILE A 426 -4.35 -4.28 -30.17
N PRO A 427 -3.94 -4.13 -31.44
CA PRO A 427 -2.68 -3.45 -31.77
C PRO A 427 -2.66 -2.01 -31.26
N ASP A 428 -1.49 -1.58 -30.76
CA ASP A 428 -1.28 -0.24 -30.21
C ASP A 428 0.19 0.20 -30.36
N THR A 429 0.52 1.33 -29.75
CA THR A 429 1.88 1.89 -29.73
C THR A 429 2.36 2.02 -28.29
N LEU A 430 3.47 1.37 -27.97
CA LEU A 430 4.12 1.43 -26.67
C LEU A 430 4.98 2.68 -26.57
N HIS A 431 4.68 3.57 -25.64
CA HIS A 431 5.36 4.84 -25.43
C HIS A 431 6.44 4.77 -24.35
N GLY A 432 6.25 3.96 -23.33
CA GLY A 432 7.16 3.87 -22.20
C GLY A 432 6.72 2.82 -21.18
N LEU A 433 7.38 2.85 -20.05
CA LEU A 433 7.02 2.03 -18.89
C LEU A 433 6.78 2.93 -17.68
N ALA A 434 5.76 2.60 -16.90
CA ALA A 434 5.59 3.08 -15.54
C ALA A 434 6.16 2.03 -14.60
N ILE A 435 7.15 2.39 -13.81
CA ILE A 435 7.87 1.49 -12.91
C ILE A 435 7.82 2.06 -11.50
N TYR A 436 7.42 1.23 -10.54
CA TYR A 436 7.48 1.58 -9.13
C TYR A 436 8.83 1.15 -8.57
N PHE A 437 9.76 2.10 -8.36
CA PHE A 437 11.02 1.83 -7.71
C PHE A 437 10.93 2.12 -6.22
N THR A 438 11.52 1.26 -5.41
CA THR A 438 11.59 1.42 -3.96
C THR A 438 13.04 1.62 -3.52
N PRO A 439 13.34 2.60 -2.67
CA PRO A 439 14.69 2.71 -2.10
C PRO A 439 14.99 1.52 -1.17
N TYR A 440 16.27 1.20 -1.09
CA TYR A 440 16.84 0.24 -0.15
C TYR A 440 18.12 0.83 0.45
N TYR A 441 18.75 0.19 1.41
CA TYR A 441 19.95 0.69 2.10
C TYR A 441 21.08 1.15 1.17
N ASP A 442 21.22 0.48 0.02
CA ASP A 442 22.11 0.93 -1.04
C ASP A 442 21.39 1.96 -1.91
N ASN A 443 21.82 3.21 -1.88
CA ASN A 443 21.27 4.23 -2.77
C ASN A 443 21.68 3.97 -4.22
N VAL A 444 20.72 3.60 -5.05
CA VAL A 444 20.89 3.29 -6.48
C VAL A 444 20.28 4.35 -7.40
N GLU A 445 19.89 5.52 -6.91
CA GLU A 445 19.36 6.63 -7.72
C GLU A 445 20.28 7.07 -8.87
N ASN A 446 21.58 6.87 -8.72
CA ASN A 446 22.57 7.19 -9.74
C ASN A 446 22.92 6.02 -10.65
N GLN A 447 22.27 4.88 -10.52
CA GLN A 447 22.51 3.72 -11.36
C GLN A 447 21.68 3.82 -12.64
N ASN A 448 22.30 3.50 -13.76
CA ASN A 448 21.63 3.58 -15.03
C ASN A 448 20.96 2.25 -15.39
N PHE A 449 19.83 2.35 -16.07
CA PHE A 449 19.19 1.24 -16.75
C PHE A 449 18.66 1.66 -18.12
N LEU A 450 18.40 0.69 -18.99
CA LEU A 450 17.82 0.88 -20.31
C LEU A 450 16.47 0.19 -20.38
N LEU A 451 15.47 0.85 -20.91
CA LEU A 451 14.22 0.20 -21.26
C LEU A 451 14.41 -0.75 -22.44
N ARG A 452 13.67 -1.86 -22.43
CA ARG A 452 13.61 -2.82 -23.53
C ARG A 452 12.20 -3.34 -23.72
N ALA A 453 11.89 -3.63 -24.98
CA ALA A 453 10.73 -4.41 -25.35
C ALA A 453 11.17 -5.56 -26.26
N TRP A 454 10.50 -6.70 -26.16
CA TRP A 454 10.80 -7.89 -26.97
C TRP A 454 9.51 -8.45 -27.56
N ALA A 455 9.61 -8.95 -28.79
CA ALA A 455 8.57 -9.79 -29.36
C ALA A 455 8.45 -11.12 -28.59
N ASP A 456 7.30 -11.75 -28.67
CA ASP A 456 7.13 -13.08 -28.08
C ASP A 456 7.80 -14.16 -28.95
N ASP A 457 8.57 -15.03 -28.34
CA ASP A 457 9.07 -16.28 -28.93
C ASP A 457 8.61 -17.48 -28.06
N ALA A 458 7.44 -18.01 -28.43
CA ALA A 458 6.83 -19.16 -27.74
C ALA A 458 6.64 -18.98 -26.24
N GLY A 459 6.27 -17.77 -25.79
CA GLY A 459 6.00 -17.42 -24.39
C GLY A 459 7.21 -16.85 -23.64
N GLN A 460 8.34 -16.66 -24.32
CA GLN A 460 9.57 -16.05 -23.78
C GLN A 460 9.91 -14.80 -24.58
N PRO A 461 10.73 -13.88 -24.03
CA PRO A 461 11.25 -12.75 -24.79
C PRO A 461 12.13 -13.22 -25.95
N GLY A 462 11.78 -12.79 -27.17
CA GLY A 462 12.50 -13.06 -28.40
C GLY A 462 13.34 -11.89 -28.88
N ASP A 463 13.14 -11.46 -30.14
CA ASP A 463 13.86 -10.35 -30.74
C ASP A 463 13.49 -9.01 -30.08
N GLU A 464 14.47 -8.14 -29.85
CA GLU A 464 14.25 -6.79 -29.32
C GLU A 464 13.43 -5.95 -30.32
N LEU A 465 12.44 -5.21 -29.81
CA LEU A 465 11.58 -4.31 -30.55
C LEU A 465 12.07 -2.86 -30.39
N GLY A 466 12.21 -2.16 -31.53
CA GLY A 466 12.72 -0.80 -31.54
C GLY A 466 14.21 -0.68 -31.21
N GLU A 467 14.73 0.52 -31.34
CA GLU A 467 16.07 0.88 -30.90
C GLU A 467 15.94 1.87 -29.73
N ASN A 468 16.49 1.53 -28.56
CA ASN A 468 16.41 2.38 -27.39
C ASN A 468 17.77 2.49 -26.70
N TYR A 469 18.33 3.69 -26.70
CA TYR A 469 19.66 3.99 -26.19
C TYR A 469 19.65 4.98 -25.02
N LEU A 470 18.47 5.52 -24.67
CA LEU A 470 18.34 6.45 -23.58
C LEU A 470 18.52 5.74 -22.24
N PHE A 471 19.50 6.21 -21.48
CA PHE A 471 19.71 5.77 -20.11
C PHE A 471 18.77 6.50 -19.17
N HIS A 472 18.11 5.73 -18.32
CA HIS A 472 17.28 6.21 -17.23
C HIS A 472 17.95 5.93 -15.89
N GLN A 473 17.49 6.61 -14.86
CA GLN A 473 17.88 6.38 -13.46
C GLN A 473 16.61 6.17 -12.62
N PRO A 474 16.64 5.31 -11.59
CA PRO A 474 15.48 5.13 -10.73
C PRO A 474 15.09 6.45 -10.06
N ASP A 475 13.81 6.76 -10.10
CA ASP A 475 13.22 7.89 -9.39
C ASP A 475 12.36 7.37 -8.24
N TYR A 476 12.84 7.52 -7.01
CA TYR A 476 12.15 7.08 -5.80
C TYR A 476 11.24 8.15 -5.20
N PHE A 477 11.42 9.41 -5.58
CA PHE A 477 10.79 10.56 -4.96
C PHE A 477 10.01 11.39 -5.97
N THR A 478 9.19 10.71 -6.77
CA THR A 478 8.17 11.41 -7.54
C THR A 478 7.20 12.12 -6.59
N ASP A 479 6.67 13.26 -6.98
CA ASP A 479 5.73 14.04 -6.18
C ASP A 479 4.43 13.24 -5.94
N GLY A 480 4.39 12.49 -4.84
CA GLY A 480 3.29 11.60 -4.47
C GLY A 480 3.81 10.24 -4.03
N TYR A 481 3.09 9.62 -3.12
CA TYR A 481 3.42 8.31 -2.60
C TYR A 481 2.63 7.26 -3.37
N ASP A 482 3.19 6.05 -3.49
CA ASP A 482 2.67 4.97 -4.35
C ASP A 482 2.57 5.38 -5.82
N VAL A 483 3.53 6.20 -6.28
CA VAL A 483 3.55 6.72 -7.64
C VAL A 483 4.57 5.98 -8.47
N PHE A 484 4.09 5.46 -9.60
CA PHE A 484 4.95 4.92 -10.64
C PHE A 484 5.70 6.06 -11.33
N ALA A 485 7.02 5.93 -11.47
CA ALA A 485 7.80 6.82 -12.30
C ALA A 485 7.66 6.42 -13.77
N TYR A 486 7.38 7.38 -14.64
CA TYR A 486 7.27 7.14 -16.08
C TYR A 486 8.61 7.31 -16.80
N TYR A 487 8.94 6.32 -17.61
CA TYR A 487 10.15 6.30 -18.44
C TYR A 487 9.78 6.08 -19.90
N ALA A 488 10.16 7.01 -20.78
CA ALA A 488 9.84 6.94 -22.20
C ALA A 488 10.87 6.12 -22.98
N TYR A 489 10.43 5.40 -24.01
CA TYR A 489 11.32 4.91 -25.06
C TYR A 489 11.81 6.06 -25.92
N ASP A 490 12.95 5.89 -26.63
CA ASP A 490 13.50 6.91 -27.54
C ASP A 490 12.49 7.27 -28.64
N ASP A 491 11.89 6.25 -29.24
CA ASP A 491 10.80 6.35 -30.20
C ASP A 491 9.66 5.39 -29.79
N PRO A 492 8.39 5.78 -29.99
CA PRO A 492 7.26 4.90 -29.75
C PRO A 492 7.33 3.61 -30.59
N ILE A 493 7.03 2.47 -29.98
CA ILE A 493 7.18 1.14 -30.57
C ILE A 493 5.80 0.57 -30.94
N PRO A 494 5.48 0.31 -32.24
CA PRO A 494 4.26 -0.40 -32.60
C PRO A 494 4.28 -1.83 -32.02
N VAL A 495 3.19 -2.24 -31.37
CA VAL A 495 3.07 -3.54 -30.70
C VAL A 495 1.72 -4.18 -31.01
N GLU A 496 1.69 -5.51 -31.11
CA GLU A 496 0.46 -6.29 -31.29
C GLU A 496 0.60 -7.68 -30.65
N GLY A 497 -0.50 -8.23 -30.19
CA GLY A 497 -0.53 -9.56 -29.57
C GLY A 497 0.29 -9.60 -28.28
N THR A 498 1.19 -10.57 -28.14
CA THR A 498 2.03 -10.72 -26.94
C THR A 498 3.32 -9.92 -27.09
N VAL A 499 3.60 -9.12 -26.07
CA VAL A 499 4.84 -8.34 -25.95
C VAL A 499 5.46 -8.56 -24.55
N HIS A 500 6.79 -8.53 -24.49
CA HIS A 500 7.52 -8.52 -23.23
C HIS A 500 8.15 -7.14 -23.05
N VAL A 501 7.97 -6.53 -21.89
CA VAL A 501 8.50 -5.20 -21.58
C VAL A 501 9.31 -5.22 -20.30
N GLY A 502 10.32 -4.40 -20.23
CA GLY A 502 11.16 -4.35 -19.03
C GLY A 502 12.44 -3.56 -19.23
N MET A 503 13.52 -4.01 -18.60
CA MET A 503 14.75 -3.25 -18.54
C MET A 503 16.01 -4.11 -18.54
N VAL A 504 17.13 -3.44 -18.81
CA VAL A 504 18.50 -3.95 -18.62
C VAL A 504 19.19 -3.06 -17.61
N GLN A 505 19.64 -3.61 -16.50
CA GLN A 505 20.49 -2.89 -15.54
C GLN A 505 21.96 -3.01 -15.91
N GLU A 506 22.75 -1.96 -15.65
CA GLU A 506 24.18 -1.96 -16.01
C GLU A 506 25.09 -2.49 -14.90
N MET A 507 24.70 -2.30 -13.65
CA MET A 507 25.56 -2.55 -12.49
C MET A 507 25.11 -3.78 -11.70
N ASP A 508 25.99 -4.27 -10.82
CA ASP A 508 25.75 -5.43 -9.94
C ASP A 508 24.88 -5.07 -8.71
N PHE A 509 24.06 -4.03 -8.79
CA PHE A 509 23.15 -3.60 -7.73
C PHE A 509 21.71 -3.78 -8.17
N ALA A 510 20.88 -4.33 -7.29
CA ALA A 510 19.45 -4.43 -7.54
C ALA A 510 18.80 -3.05 -7.55
N LEU A 511 18.01 -2.78 -8.60
CA LEU A 511 17.29 -1.51 -8.73
C LEU A 511 16.03 -1.44 -7.86
N ASN A 512 15.62 -2.53 -7.22
CA ASN A 512 14.49 -2.63 -6.28
C ASN A 512 13.17 -2.11 -6.85
N ILE A 513 12.51 -2.94 -7.62
CA ILE A 513 11.16 -2.70 -8.13
C ILE A 513 10.16 -3.15 -7.08
N GLY A 514 9.06 -2.43 -6.88
CA GLY A 514 7.97 -2.85 -6.01
C GLY A 514 7.45 -4.24 -6.38
N LEU A 515 7.17 -5.05 -5.37
CA LEU A 515 6.64 -6.39 -5.47
C LEU A 515 5.34 -6.46 -4.68
N ASP A 516 4.24 -6.54 -5.39
CA ASP A 516 2.92 -6.80 -4.86
C ASP A 516 2.81 -8.29 -4.48
N LYS A 517 2.53 -8.58 -3.21
CA LYS A 517 2.38 -9.93 -2.66
C LYS A 517 0.91 -10.38 -2.62
N ASN A 518 -0.03 -9.49 -2.89
CA ASN A 518 -1.46 -9.80 -2.93
C ASN A 518 -1.87 -10.45 -4.26
N THR A 519 -1.10 -10.20 -5.33
CA THR A 519 -1.28 -10.84 -6.64
C THR A 519 -0.07 -11.71 -6.98
N ASP A 520 -0.24 -12.70 -7.87
CA ASP A 520 0.81 -13.68 -8.16
C ASP A 520 0.88 -14.03 -9.65
N PHE A 521 1.53 -13.14 -10.41
CA PHE A 521 1.74 -13.30 -11.85
C PHE A 521 3.19 -13.58 -12.26
N ASN A 522 4.17 -13.45 -11.34
CA ASN A 522 5.58 -13.62 -11.67
C ASN A 522 5.90 -14.99 -12.28
N TYR A 523 5.37 -16.09 -11.72
CA TYR A 523 5.63 -17.45 -12.23
C TYR A 523 5.20 -17.68 -13.67
N SER A 524 4.34 -16.86 -14.23
CA SER A 524 3.80 -17.03 -15.57
C SER A 524 4.10 -15.89 -16.51
N ARG A 525 4.61 -14.76 -15.99
CA ARG A 525 4.73 -13.51 -16.75
C ARG A 525 6.11 -12.89 -16.71
N VAL A 526 6.93 -13.16 -15.68
CA VAL A 526 8.22 -12.49 -15.49
C VAL A 526 9.35 -13.42 -15.86
N HIS A 527 10.19 -12.95 -16.79
CA HIS A 527 11.42 -13.61 -17.18
C HIS A 527 12.62 -12.74 -16.85
N TYR A 528 13.70 -13.36 -16.44
CA TYR A 528 14.99 -12.70 -16.28
C TYR A 528 16.10 -13.41 -17.03
N GLN A 529 17.15 -12.66 -17.39
CA GLN A 529 18.33 -13.17 -18.07
C GLN A 529 19.58 -12.55 -17.42
N LEU A 530 20.55 -13.35 -17.09
CA LEU A 530 21.74 -12.91 -16.35
C LEU A 530 22.98 -12.90 -17.26
N GLY A 531 23.24 -11.71 -17.81
CA GLY A 531 24.40 -11.46 -18.67
C GLY A 531 24.24 -11.89 -20.13
N LEU A 532 25.22 -11.56 -20.91
CA LEU A 532 25.20 -11.74 -22.36
C LEU A 532 25.23 -13.22 -22.74
N GLY A 533 24.22 -13.66 -23.49
CA GLY A 533 24.15 -15.04 -24.00
C GLY A 533 23.61 -16.07 -22.99
N ALA A 534 23.12 -15.65 -21.82
CA ALA A 534 22.36 -16.50 -20.94
C ALA A 534 20.97 -16.80 -21.54
N GLU A 535 20.34 -17.87 -21.11
CA GLU A 535 18.95 -18.16 -21.47
C GLU A 535 17.98 -17.35 -20.58
N TRP A 536 16.78 -17.10 -21.09
CA TRP A 536 15.70 -16.55 -20.30
C TRP A 536 15.19 -17.58 -19.29
N VAL A 537 14.98 -17.15 -18.05
CA VAL A 537 14.49 -17.97 -16.95
C VAL A 537 13.24 -17.34 -16.40
N LEU A 538 12.21 -18.15 -16.15
CA LEU A 538 10.98 -17.70 -15.51
C LEU A 538 11.23 -17.43 -14.02
N SER A 539 10.71 -16.33 -13.48
CA SER A 539 10.84 -15.99 -12.06
C SER A 539 10.25 -17.08 -11.16
N THR A 540 10.89 -17.29 -10.01
CA THR A 540 10.40 -18.20 -8.97
C THR A 540 9.98 -17.47 -7.69
N ILE A 541 10.10 -16.14 -7.67
CA ILE A 541 9.65 -15.30 -6.56
C ILE A 541 8.15 -15.08 -6.68
N PRO A 542 7.33 -15.45 -5.68
CA PRO A 542 5.89 -15.24 -5.69
C PRO A 542 5.56 -13.77 -5.55
N GLY A 543 4.52 -13.34 -6.26
CA GLY A 543 4.06 -11.95 -6.30
C GLY A 543 3.98 -11.42 -7.72
N THR A 544 3.86 -10.12 -7.85
CA THR A 544 3.79 -9.41 -9.13
C THR A 544 4.70 -8.18 -9.09
N ILE A 545 5.68 -8.11 -10.00
CA ILE A 545 6.52 -6.92 -10.11
C ILE A 545 5.71 -5.75 -10.67
N MET A 546 5.96 -4.56 -10.15
CA MET A 546 5.22 -3.36 -10.50
C MET A 546 5.88 -2.63 -11.67
N VAL A 547 5.68 -3.17 -12.88
CA VAL A 547 6.18 -2.64 -14.17
C VAL A 547 5.04 -2.65 -15.17
N ARG A 548 4.58 -1.51 -15.62
CA ARG A 548 3.39 -1.33 -16.44
C ARG A 548 3.73 -0.74 -17.81
N PRO A 549 3.34 -1.35 -18.94
CA PRO A 549 3.47 -0.73 -20.26
C PRO A 549 2.46 0.42 -20.40
N VAL A 550 2.96 1.55 -20.89
CA VAL A 550 2.16 2.74 -21.17
C VAL A 550 1.96 2.86 -22.69
N LEU A 551 0.71 2.85 -23.11
CA LEU A 551 0.28 2.79 -24.50
C LEU A 551 -0.30 4.14 -24.96
N GLN A 552 -0.46 4.28 -26.30
CA GLN A 552 -1.06 5.48 -26.89
C GLN A 552 -2.58 5.52 -26.73
N SER A 553 -3.25 4.37 -26.75
CA SER A 553 -4.71 4.29 -26.63
C SER A 553 -5.17 4.86 -25.30
N GLY A 554 -6.08 5.79 -25.35
CA GLY A 554 -6.87 6.17 -24.20
C GLY A 554 -6.69 7.57 -23.69
N VAL A 555 -5.56 8.26 -23.81
CA VAL A 555 -5.46 9.66 -23.34
C VAL A 555 -4.31 10.38 -24.06
N ASP A 556 -4.54 11.61 -24.54
CA ASP A 556 -3.50 12.51 -25.00
C ASP A 556 -2.53 12.98 -23.87
N GLN A 557 -2.65 12.40 -22.68
CA GLN A 557 -1.81 12.71 -21.53
C GLN A 557 -1.11 11.45 -21.03
N VAL A 558 0.18 11.45 -21.25
CA VAL A 558 1.11 10.54 -20.62
C VAL A 558 0.96 10.65 -19.09
N PHE A 559 0.65 9.52 -18.48
CA PHE A 559 0.71 9.22 -17.08
C PHE A 559 0.75 10.42 -16.11
N VAL A 560 -0.34 10.70 -15.45
CA VAL A 560 -0.37 11.52 -14.24
C VAL A 560 -0.78 10.60 -13.10
N ALA A 561 0.02 10.59 -12.05
CA ALA A 561 -0.23 9.80 -10.85
C ALA A 561 -1.66 9.91 -10.32
N VAL A 562 -2.13 8.84 -9.67
CA VAL A 562 -3.51 8.63 -9.22
C VAL A 562 -3.94 9.56 -8.08
N GLU A 563 -3.60 10.81 -8.07
CA GLU A 563 -4.17 11.78 -7.14
C GLU A 563 -4.28 13.17 -7.73
N ASP A 564 -4.90 13.29 -8.91
CA ASP A 564 -5.32 14.61 -9.36
C ASP A 564 -6.68 14.58 -10.05
N VAL A 565 -7.69 14.17 -9.33
CA VAL A 565 -9.00 14.81 -9.49
C VAL A 565 -8.87 16.17 -8.80
N GLU A 566 -8.57 17.17 -9.60
CA GLU A 566 -8.30 18.55 -9.28
C GLU A 566 -6.81 18.91 -9.22
N VAL A 567 -6.14 19.00 -10.33
CA VAL A 567 -5.40 20.21 -10.69
C VAL A 567 -5.18 20.28 -12.20
N GLN A 568 -6.01 20.95 -12.92
CA GLN A 568 -5.54 21.80 -14.01
C GLN A 568 -4.61 22.87 -13.40
N ASN A 569 -3.42 22.49 -13.01
CA ASN A 569 -2.37 23.44 -12.72
C ASN A 569 -1.38 23.40 -13.87
N ALA A 570 -1.70 24.13 -14.93
CA ALA A 570 -0.64 24.71 -15.71
C ALA A 570 0.33 25.34 -14.69
N GLN A 571 1.59 24.89 -14.64
CA GLN A 571 2.61 25.54 -13.82
C GLN A 571 2.72 26.98 -14.31
N HIS A 572 2.15 27.90 -13.53
CA HIS A 572 2.19 29.33 -13.87
C HIS A 572 3.48 29.99 -13.35
N MET A 573 4.30 29.26 -12.61
CA MET A 573 5.56 29.72 -12.07
C MET A 573 6.76 29.03 -12.73
N SER A 574 7.69 29.79 -13.22
CA SER A 574 8.99 29.33 -13.72
C SER A 574 10.11 30.07 -13.02
N VAL A 575 11.20 29.36 -12.68
CA VAL A 575 12.32 29.91 -11.91
C VAL A 575 13.62 29.66 -12.67
N PHE A 576 14.44 30.72 -12.90
CA PHE A 576 15.73 30.59 -13.55
C PHE A 576 16.75 31.66 -13.11
N PRO A 577 18.06 31.35 -13.09
CA PRO A 577 18.61 30.01 -13.25
C PRO A 577 18.28 29.10 -12.06
N ASN A 578 18.11 27.82 -12.32
CA ASN A 578 18.05 26.78 -11.31
C ASN A 578 18.98 25.63 -11.78
N PRO A 579 20.13 25.41 -11.10
CA PRO A 579 20.60 26.00 -9.84
C PRO A 579 20.92 27.49 -9.88
N ALA A 580 20.69 28.19 -8.74
CA ALA A 580 20.96 29.62 -8.56
C ALA A 580 22.12 29.87 -7.60
N GLN A 581 22.85 30.99 -7.76
CA GLN A 581 23.96 31.36 -6.87
C GLN A 581 23.62 32.55 -5.95
N GLN A 582 23.44 33.72 -6.52
CA GLN A 582 23.19 34.95 -5.76
C GLN A 582 21.79 35.53 -5.97
N GLN A 583 21.19 35.20 -7.09
CA GLN A 583 19.86 35.69 -7.47
C GLN A 583 19.21 34.74 -8.48
N LEU A 584 17.89 34.78 -8.54
CA LEU A 584 17.11 34.15 -9.59
C LEU A 584 15.95 35.04 -10.01
N GLU A 585 15.37 34.76 -11.15
CA GLU A 585 14.18 35.40 -11.67
C GLU A 585 13.01 34.41 -11.63
N VAL A 586 11.89 34.86 -11.06
CA VAL A 586 10.64 34.13 -11.02
C VAL A 586 9.71 34.74 -12.07
N VAL A 587 9.19 33.92 -12.96
CA VAL A 587 8.21 34.30 -13.98
C VAL A 587 6.87 33.70 -13.61
N TRP A 588 5.85 34.53 -13.63
CA TRP A 588 4.47 34.14 -13.36
C TRP A 588 3.61 34.37 -14.59
N THR A 589 2.95 33.31 -15.05
CA THR A 589 2.20 33.33 -16.32
C THR A 589 0.68 33.26 -16.18
N ASP A 590 0.17 33.09 -14.94
CA ASP A 590 -1.27 33.09 -14.68
C ASP A 590 -1.89 34.48 -14.90
N GLN A 591 -3.19 34.48 -15.24
CA GLN A 591 -4.02 35.69 -15.30
C GLN A 591 -4.27 36.30 -13.93
N VAL A 592 -4.25 35.49 -12.86
CA VAL A 592 -4.35 35.96 -11.48
C VAL A 592 -2.97 36.38 -10.99
N ALA A 593 -2.84 37.66 -10.67
CA ALA A 593 -1.55 38.21 -10.25
C ALA A 593 -1.06 37.60 -8.92
N PRO A 594 0.25 37.33 -8.78
CA PRO A 594 0.82 36.89 -7.53
C PRO A 594 0.72 37.95 -6.44
N LYS A 595 0.73 37.53 -5.18
CA LYS A 595 0.53 38.37 -3.99
C LYS A 595 1.77 38.37 -3.09
N THR A 596 2.25 37.19 -2.72
CA THR A 596 3.41 37.03 -1.81
C THR A 596 4.32 35.90 -2.27
N TRP A 597 5.56 35.91 -1.80
CA TRP A 597 6.50 34.80 -1.98
C TRP A 597 7.17 34.45 -0.66
N ARG A 598 7.58 33.16 -0.50
CA ARG A 598 8.31 32.64 0.66
C ARG A 598 9.39 31.67 0.22
N TRP A 599 10.55 31.73 0.88
CA TRP A 599 11.56 30.70 0.86
C TRP A 599 11.41 29.79 2.07
N MET A 600 11.45 28.50 1.84
CA MET A 600 11.35 27.49 2.89
C MET A 600 12.50 26.49 2.77
N ASP A 601 13.04 26.01 3.89
CA ASP A 601 13.98 24.89 3.89
C ASP A 601 13.24 23.54 3.79
N MET A 602 14.02 22.46 3.72
CA MET A 602 13.49 21.08 3.63
C MET A 602 12.61 20.67 4.83
N THR A 603 12.67 21.42 5.93
CA THR A 603 11.83 21.17 7.13
C THR A 603 10.55 22.00 7.13
N GLY A 604 10.29 22.77 6.06
CA GLY A 604 9.13 23.67 5.98
C GLY A 604 9.31 25.01 6.73
N ARG A 605 10.47 25.26 7.31
CA ARG A 605 10.75 26.52 8.02
C ARG A 605 10.94 27.66 7.02
N THR A 606 10.20 28.75 7.19
CA THR A 606 10.38 29.96 6.37
C THR A 606 11.74 30.60 6.61
N LEU A 607 12.52 30.76 5.57
CA LEU A 607 13.85 31.40 5.56
C LEU A 607 13.77 32.89 5.23
N ALA A 608 12.93 33.24 4.26
CA ALA A 608 12.66 34.60 3.83
C ALA A 608 11.25 34.68 3.22
N GLN A 609 10.66 35.87 3.26
CA GLN A 609 9.37 36.12 2.61
C GLN A 609 9.22 37.58 2.20
N GLY A 610 8.33 37.85 1.26
CA GLY A 610 8.07 39.21 0.79
C GLY A 610 6.78 39.32 -0.01
N ASN A 611 6.45 40.54 -0.36
CA ASN A 611 5.34 40.82 -1.26
C ASN A 611 5.82 40.75 -2.71
N TRP A 612 4.92 40.36 -3.60
CA TRP A 612 5.16 40.44 -5.03
C TRP A 612 4.99 41.87 -5.52
N ASP A 613 5.85 42.30 -6.44
CA ASP A 613 5.79 43.65 -7.01
C ASP A 613 4.48 43.85 -7.78
N ALA A 614 3.76 44.91 -7.46
CA ALA A 614 2.41 45.12 -7.98
C ALA A 614 2.41 45.25 -9.52
N GLY A 615 1.70 44.32 -10.18
CA GLY A 615 1.55 44.29 -11.64
C GLY A 615 2.74 43.67 -12.39
N ALA A 616 3.76 43.18 -11.71
CA ALA A 616 4.88 42.50 -12.35
C ALA A 616 4.52 41.04 -12.66
N GLN A 617 4.84 40.60 -13.88
CA GLN A 617 4.81 39.18 -14.26
C GLN A 617 6.17 38.48 -13.98
N ARG A 618 7.16 39.23 -13.57
CA ARG A 618 8.50 38.75 -13.24
C ARG A 618 9.03 39.46 -12.02
N GLN A 619 9.66 38.71 -11.14
CA GLN A 619 10.33 39.25 -9.98
C GLN A 619 11.69 38.62 -9.75
N ARG A 620 12.67 39.47 -9.47
CA ARG A 620 14.01 39.01 -9.11
C ARG A 620 14.11 38.83 -7.61
N LEU A 621 14.54 37.64 -7.19
CA LEU A 621 14.76 37.30 -5.79
C LEU A 621 16.25 37.09 -5.52
N MET A 622 16.73 37.68 -4.44
CA MET A 622 18.11 37.49 -3.98
C MET A 622 18.20 36.21 -3.14
N THR A 623 19.24 35.41 -3.41
CA THR A 623 19.48 34.12 -2.76
C THR A 623 20.80 34.07 -2.01
N GLY A 624 21.57 35.17 -2.03
CA GLY A 624 22.91 35.20 -1.45
C GLY A 624 22.97 34.93 0.04
N ASP A 625 21.93 35.32 0.80
CA ASP A 625 21.80 35.14 2.24
C ASP A 625 21.07 33.87 2.67
N LEU A 626 20.61 33.06 1.71
CA LEU A 626 19.91 31.80 1.99
C LEU A 626 20.91 30.64 2.15
N PRO A 627 20.58 29.63 2.98
CA PRO A 627 21.39 28.41 3.08
C PRO A 627 21.55 27.72 1.72
N ARG A 628 22.73 27.15 1.46
CA ARG A 628 23.01 26.40 0.22
C ARG A 628 22.32 25.03 0.27
N GLY A 629 22.07 24.47 -0.92
CA GLY A 629 21.36 23.21 -1.10
C GLY A 629 19.95 23.41 -1.62
N ILE A 630 19.08 22.43 -1.40
CA ILE A 630 17.68 22.44 -1.87
C ILE A 630 16.83 23.34 -0.99
N GLN A 631 16.10 24.24 -1.61
CA GLN A 631 15.15 25.14 -0.98
C GLN A 631 13.84 25.14 -1.77
N TRP A 632 12.75 25.48 -1.14
CA TRP A 632 11.44 25.64 -1.76
C TRP A 632 11.07 27.11 -1.88
N LEU A 633 10.72 27.53 -3.10
CA LEU A 633 10.10 28.83 -3.33
C LEU A 633 8.60 28.65 -3.45
N VAL A 634 7.86 29.30 -2.60
CA VAL A 634 6.40 29.27 -2.54
C VAL A 634 5.85 30.63 -2.94
N VAL A 635 4.96 30.69 -3.90
CA VAL A 635 4.28 31.91 -4.36
C VAL A 635 2.77 31.77 -4.18
N GLU A 636 2.15 32.74 -3.50
CA GLU A 636 0.70 32.82 -3.29
C GLU A 636 0.07 33.83 -4.26
N GLY A 637 -0.91 33.40 -5.03
CA GLY A 637 -1.75 34.25 -5.88
C GLY A 637 -2.75 35.09 -5.07
N LYS A 638 -3.33 36.11 -5.70
CA LYS A 638 -4.37 36.95 -5.07
C LYS A 638 -5.69 36.22 -4.82
N ASP A 639 -5.91 35.11 -5.46
CA ASP A 639 -7.05 34.21 -5.28
C ASP A 639 -6.83 33.16 -4.18
N GLY A 640 -5.64 33.16 -3.55
CA GLY A 640 -5.27 32.22 -2.50
C GLY A 640 -4.62 30.93 -3.01
N ARG A 641 -4.50 30.71 -4.31
CA ARG A 641 -3.73 29.58 -4.88
C ARG A 641 -2.26 29.70 -4.51
N ILE A 642 -1.65 28.57 -4.23
CA ILE A 642 -0.22 28.47 -3.86
C ILE A 642 0.48 27.61 -4.90
N GLU A 643 1.57 28.14 -5.46
CA GLU A 643 2.48 27.37 -6.30
C GLU A 643 3.84 27.26 -5.62
N THR A 644 4.46 26.11 -5.78
CA THR A 644 5.72 25.77 -5.13
C THR A 644 6.72 25.27 -6.17
N GLN A 645 7.94 25.76 -6.11
CA GLN A 645 9.03 25.36 -7.00
C GLN A 645 10.27 24.98 -6.19
N ARG A 646 10.83 23.82 -6.47
CA ARG A 646 12.13 23.41 -5.94
C ARG A 646 13.26 24.22 -6.59
N VAL A 647 14.14 24.75 -5.80
CA VAL A 647 15.29 25.54 -6.24
C VAL A 647 16.56 25.02 -5.58
N VAL A 648 17.59 24.78 -6.39
CA VAL A 648 18.92 24.42 -5.89
C VAL A 648 19.77 25.67 -5.78
N LEU A 649 20.31 25.97 -4.59
CA LEU A 649 21.21 27.09 -4.32
C LEU A 649 22.66 26.59 -4.19
N ASN A 650 23.53 27.01 -5.12
CA ASN A 650 24.94 26.64 -5.16
C ASN A 650 25.84 27.71 -4.49
#